data_e8e432e7691f36db64eb47bf99e0a5a6
#
_entry.id   e8e432e7691f36db64eb47bf99e0a5a6
#
_cell.length_a   1.000
_cell.length_b   1.000
_cell.length_c   1.000
_cell.angle_alpha   90.00
_cell.angle_beta   90.00
_cell.angle_gamma   90.00
#
_symmetry.space_group_name_H-M   'P 1'
#
loop_
_entity.id
_entity.type
_entity.pdbx_description
1 polymer ?
#
loop_
_entity_poly.entity_id
_entity_poly.type
_entity_poly.pdbx_seq_one_letter_code
_entity_poly.pdbx_strand_id
1 'polypeptide(L)'
;MKYIIIGGVAGGATAAARLRRVDEKSDILLFEKGKYISYANCGLPYYIGGVIAEREKLLVQTPTFFGQRFRVDVRVENEVIAIHPKDKTITVRTADGREYEETYDKLLLSPGATPVRPPLEGIDSEGIFTLRNVEDTDHIKSYLTENSVKRSVVVGAGFIGLEMAENLHHAGVAVSVVEMGNQVMAPIDFSMAAPVHQHLIQKGVSLYLEEGVTHFQRTEQGITVFLKSGKTIPADMVLLSIGVRPATALAKQAGLKIGEAGGIWVNEYLETSAKDIYAVGDAIEYPHPLTGEPWLNYLANPANRQGRIVADNMVFGNKVAYEGAIGTSIAKVFDMTVASTGLAAKRLKQWEMEYQSSVTHSSSHAGYYPDALPLTLKLTFHPVTGKLYGAQGIGYEGVDKRIDQIAGLIKRGGTVYDLMETEHTYAPPFSSAKDPIAIAGYVASNIISGAMPVVTWRELVQHKNEVMLIDTRTAEEFSFGTIPGAINIPLDDLRERMLEVPTDKPIVLFCAVGLRGYLAQRILMGNGYKNVRNLSGGYKLYSAAVAPVPVPSIAAASVDARVTFGSTETSGTVVQSDSILSAGGSSKEPLKINACGLQCPGPIMQVKKAMDTLEPGEQVEIVATDAGFARDASAWCDTTGNRLVGSHEDKGRYTVVIEKGNSNMVCPSSTGTVAAGRGKTLILFSDDLDKALATFVLANGAAATGQKVTIFFTFWGLNVIKKLHKPETEKDIFGKMFGMMLPSSSKKLKLSKMSMGGIGGKMMRYIMNKKGIDSLESLRQQALENGVEFIACQMSMDVM
;
A
#
# COMPACT_ATOMS: atom_id res chain seq x y z
N MET A 1 -21.93 -7.76 46.52
CA MET A 1 -22.31 -8.55 45.33
C MET A 1 -21.13 -9.40 44.93
N LYS A 2 -21.37 -10.48 44.23
CA LYS A 2 -20.34 -11.35 43.69
C LYS A 2 -20.41 -11.34 42.16
N TYR A 3 -19.37 -10.78 41.52
CA TYR A 3 -19.22 -10.73 40.09
C TYR A 3 -18.27 -11.84 39.62
N ILE A 4 -18.75 -12.62 38.65
CA ILE A 4 -17.88 -13.62 37.99
C ILE A 4 -17.62 -13.19 36.55
N ILE A 5 -16.36 -13.30 36.10
CA ILE A 5 -15.91 -13.00 34.76
C ILE A 5 -15.24 -14.26 34.18
N ILE A 6 -15.67 -14.68 33.00
CA ILE A 6 -15.11 -15.82 32.27
C ILE A 6 -14.33 -15.30 31.08
N GLY A 7 -13.01 -15.50 31.10
CA GLY A 7 -12.04 -15.02 30.12
C GLY A 7 -11.34 -13.75 30.57
N GLY A 8 -10.02 -13.80 30.65
CA GLY A 8 -9.16 -12.80 31.29
C GLY A 8 -8.37 -11.90 30.34
N VAL A 9 -8.76 -11.75 29.03
CA VAL A 9 -8.02 -10.92 28.10
C VAL A 9 -8.71 -9.56 27.90
N ALA A 10 -8.87 -9.04 26.71
CA ALA A 10 -9.28 -7.66 26.43
C ALA A 10 -10.56 -7.22 27.16
N GLY A 11 -11.69 -7.84 26.87
CA GLY A 11 -12.99 -7.46 27.45
C GLY A 11 -13.09 -7.78 28.92
N GLY A 12 -12.73 -9.01 29.32
CA GLY A 12 -12.87 -9.48 30.71
C GLY A 12 -11.92 -8.78 31.69
N ALA A 13 -10.63 -8.64 31.35
CA ALA A 13 -9.67 -7.92 32.21
C ALA A 13 -10.04 -6.43 32.33
N THR A 14 -10.50 -5.80 31.26
CA THR A 14 -10.97 -4.40 31.30
C THR A 14 -12.21 -4.27 32.19
N ALA A 15 -13.16 -5.20 32.06
CA ALA A 15 -14.35 -5.21 32.92
C ALA A 15 -14.00 -5.42 34.40
N ALA A 16 -13.14 -6.40 34.73
CA ALA A 16 -12.70 -6.67 36.09
C ALA A 16 -12.06 -5.42 36.73
N ALA A 17 -11.13 -4.80 36.03
CA ALA A 17 -10.46 -3.58 36.49
C ALA A 17 -11.44 -2.40 36.62
N ARG A 18 -12.46 -2.31 35.75
CA ARG A 18 -13.48 -1.26 35.85
C ARG A 18 -14.46 -1.53 36.98
N LEU A 19 -14.93 -2.76 37.15
CA LEU A 19 -15.81 -3.17 38.25
C LEU A 19 -15.23 -2.76 39.61
N ARG A 20 -13.96 -3.06 39.88
CA ARG A 20 -13.30 -2.65 41.12
C ARG A 20 -13.27 -1.14 41.31
N ARG A 21 -13.05 -0.36 40.24
CA ARG A 21 -13.05 1.11 40.33
C ARG A 21 -14.42 1.72 40.61
N VAL A 22 -15.50 1.03 40.30
CA VAL A 22 -16.87 1.52 40.49
C VAL A 22 -17.59 0.81 41.66
N ASP A 23 -17.07 -0.35 42.13
CA ASP A 23 -17.55 -1.08 43.28
C ASP A 23 -16.35 -1.68 44.07
N GLU A 24 -15.92 -0.94 45.08
CA GLU A 24 -14.76 -1.31 45.90
C GLU A 24 -15.04 -2.50 46.88
N LYS A 25 -16.30 -2.78 47.18
CA LYS A 25 -16.67 -3.74 48.26
C LYS A 25 -17.06 -5.11 47.76
N SER A 26 -17.46 -5.26 46.55
CA SER A 26 -17.95 -6.52 45.97
C SER A 26 -16.84 -7.53 45.70
N ASP A 27 -17.17 -8.81 45.74
CA ASP A 27 -16.26 -9.89 45.35
C ASP A 27 -16.19 -9.96 43.82
N ILE A 28 -14.97 -9.98 43.27
CA ILE A 28 -14.76 -10.11 41.83
C ILE A 28 -13.85 -11.32 41.57
N LEU A 29 -14.37 -12.30 40.86
CA LEU A 29 -13.65 -13.51 40.48
C LEU A 29 -13.46 -13.49 38.95
N LEU A 30 -12.24 -13.78 38.50
CA LEU A 30 -11.92 -13.91 37.09
C LEU A 30 -11.37 -15.30 36.82
N PHE A 31 -12.03 -16.04 35.94
CA PHE A 31 -11.66 -17.38 35.51
C PHE A 31 -11.01 -17.33 34.13
N GLU A 32 -9.84 -17.92 34.01
CA GLU A 32 -9.14 -18.10 32.74
C GLU A 32 -8.67 -19.54 32.62
N LYS A 33 -8.99 -20.17 31.48
CA LYS A 33 -8.57 -21.56 31.23
C LYS A 33 -7.09 -21.74 30.95
N GLY A 34 -6.45 -20.68 30.37
CA GLY A 34 -5.03 -20.62 30.12
C GLY A 34 -4.23 -20.15 31.33
N LYS A 35 -2.91 -20.07 31.18
CA LYS A 35 -1.98 -19.61 32.23
C LYS A 35 -1.90 -18.09 32.35
N TYR A 36 -2.34 -17.36 31.34
CA TYR A 36 -2.08 -15.93 31.20
C TYR A 36 -3.37 -15.13 31.06
N ILE A 37 -3.43 -13.98 31.73
CA ILE A 37 -4.45 -12.96 31.54
C ILE A 37 -3.83 -11.70 30.95
N SER A 38 -4.65 -10.80 30.41
CA SER A 38 -4.23 -9.44 30.02
C SER A 38 -2.93 -9.41 29.22
N TYR A 39 -2.77 -10.28 28.25
CA TYR A 39 -1.61 -10.30 27.37
C TYR A 39 -1.89 -9.56 26.04
N ALA A 40 -0.82 -9.13 25.39
CA ALA A 40 -0.84 -8.42 24.11
C ALA A 40 -1.13 -9.40 22.95
N ASN A 41 -2.40 -9.77 22.75
CA ASN A 41 -2.81 -10.73 21.73
C ASN A 41 -2.34 -10.32 20.31
N CYS A 42 -2.44 -9.02 19.98
CA CYS A 42 -1.94 -8.49 18.70
C CYS A 42 -0.39 -8.41 18.63
N GLY A 43 0.31 -8.63 19.74
CA GLY A 43 1.78 -8.67 19.79
C GLY A 43 2.38 -10.04 19.46
N LEU A 44 1.57 -11.10 19.44
CA LEU A 44 2.04 -12.48 19.30
C LEU A 44 2.83 -12.72 18.00
N PRO A 45 2.35 -12.28 16.81
CA PRO A 45 3.10 -12.41 15.57
C PRO A 45 4.47 -11.70 15.63
N TYR A 46 4.50 -10.49 16.21
CA TYR A 46 5.72 -9.68 16.31
C TYR A 46 6.77 -10.26 17.26
N TYR A 47 6.34 -11.00 18.28
CA TYR A 47 7.26 -11.76 19.13
C TYR A 47 7.81 -13.00 18.41
N ILE A 48 6.99 -13.70 17.63
CA ILE A 48 7.44 -14.83 16.80
C ILE A 48 8.53 -14.36 15.84
N GLY A 49 8.32 -13.24 15.14
CA GLY A 49 9.28 -12.65 14.21
C GLY A 49 10.48 -11.95 14.85
N GLY A 50 10.51 -11.81 16.18
CA GLY A 50 11.63 -11.18 16.91
C GLY A 50 11.57 -9.64 16.98
N VAL A 51 10.56 -8.98 16.41
CA VAL A 51 10.35 -7.53 16.54
C VAL A 51 10.11 -7.15 18.01
N ILE A 52 9.32 -7.94 18.72
CA ILE A 52 9.24 -7.91 20.19
C ILE A 52 10.25 -8.94 20.69
N ALA A 53 11.39 -8.49 21.20
CA ALA A 53 12.48 -9.37 21.59
C ALA A 53 12.20 -10.13 22.90
N GLU A 54 11.56 -9.47 23.86
CA GLU A 54 11.34 -10.00 25.22
C GLU A 54 9.91 -10.55 25.36
N ARG A 55 9.81 -11.83 25.69
CA ARG A 55 8.52 -12.53 25.88
C ARG A 55 7.64 -11.87 26.95
N GLU A 56 8.26 -11.41 28.01
CA GLU A 56 7.58 -10.80 29.16
C GLU A 56 6.82 -9.52 28.77
N LYS A 57 7.24 -8.84 27.70
CA LYS A 57 6.52 -7.66 27.16
C LYS A 57 5.16 -7.99 26.57
N LEU A 58 4.91 -9.25 26.24
CA LEU A 58 3.58 -9.72 25.86
C LEU A 58 2.61 -9.73 27.06
N LEU A 59 3.13 -9.92 28.27
CA LEU A 59 2.33 -10.04 29.49
C LEU A 59 2.07 -8.64 30.05
N VAL A 60 1.01 -7.99 29.61
CA VAL A 60 0.64 -6.62 30.05
C VAL A 60 0.40 -6.58 31.56
N GLN A 61 -0.24 -7.63 32.12
CA GLN A 61 -0.40 -7.85 33.53
C GLN A 61 -0.25 -9.34 33.88
N THR A 62 0.42 -9.64 34.98
CA THR A 62 0.43 -11.00 35.52
C THR A 62 -0.81 -11.24 36.41
N PRO A 63 -1.29 -12.50 36.57
CA PRO A 63 -2.40 -12.83 37.45
C PRO A 63 -2.24 -12.29 38.85
N THR A 64 -1.05 -12.47 39.45
CA THR A 64 -0.71 -12.01 40.80
C THR A 64 -0.78 -10.49 40.92
N PHE A 65 -0.15 -9.77 39.98
CA PHE A 65 -0.10 -8.31 40.02
C PHE A 65 -1.49 -7.69 39.80
N PHE A 66 -2.25 -8.26 38.85
CA PHE A 66 -3.63 -7.84 38.59
C PHE A 66 -4.53 -8.08 39.80
N GLY A 67 -4.45 -9.28 40.40
CA GLY A 67 -5.20 -9.64 41.60
C GLY A 67 -4.91 -8.72 42.77
N GLN A 68 -3.66 -8.44 43.07
CA GLN A 68 -3.24 -7.53 44.13
C GLN A 68 -3.71 -6.08 43.89
N ARG A 69 -3.50 -5.56 42.67
CA ARG A 69 -3.82 -4.18 42.33
C ARG A 69 -5.32 -3.89 42.34
N PHE A 70 -6.11 -4.82 41.81
CA PHE A 70 -7.54 -4.62 41.65
C PHE A 70 -8.38 -5.44 42.65
N ARG A 71 -7.77 -6.12 43.60
CA ARG A 71 -8.47 -7.01 44.57
C ARG A 71 -9.44 -7.95 43.85
N VAL A 72 -8.97 -8.61 42.80
CA VAL A 72 -9.69 -9.59 41.99
C VAL A 72 -9.12 -10.97 42.34
N ASP A 73 -9.97 -11.93 42.65
CA ASP A 73 -9.57 -13.34 42.74
C ASP A 73 -9.38 -13.88 41.33
N VAL A 74 -8.13 -13.93 40.86
CA VAL A 74 -7.76 -14.38 39.51
C VAL A 74 -7.40 -15.86 39.56
N ARG A 75 -8.22 -16.69 38.91
CA ARG A 75 -8.05 -18.14 38.84
C ARG A 75 -7.69 -18.57 37.43
N VAL A 76 -6.39 -18.69 37.16
CA VAL A 76 -5.86 -19.21 35.90
C VAL A 76 -5.84 -20.76 35.96
N GLU A 77 -5.80 -21.40 34.78
CA GLU A 77 -5.89 -22.86 34.64
C GLU A 77 -7.16 -23.42 35.30
N ASN A 78 -8.22 -22.61 35.32
CA ASN A 78 -9.53 -22.95 35.82
C ASN A 78 -10.58 -22.74 34.72
N GLU A 79 -10.98 -23.79 34.05
CA GLU A 79 -11.94 -23.78 32.96
C GLU A 79 -13.38 -23.82 33.48
N VAL A 80 -14.18 -22.81 33.16
CA VAL A 80 -15.62 -22.88 33.37
C VAL A 80 -16.22 -23.78 32.29
N ILE A 81 -16.81 -24.91 32.72
CA ILE A 81 -17.32 -25.97 31.84
C ILE A 81 -18.87 -25.97 31.76
N ALA A 82 -19.57 -25.37 32.72
CA ALA A 82 -21.01 -25.22 32.68
C ALA A 82 -21.48 -23.93 33.38
N ILE A 83 -22.61 -23.40 32.92
CA ILE A 83 -23.33 -22.28 33.55
C ILE A 83 -24.75 -22.75 33.85
N HIS A 84 -25.24 -22.49 35.07
CA HIS A 84 -26.59 -22.80 35.55
C HIS A 84 -27.34 -21.48 35.83
N PRO A 85 -27.99 -20.86 34.81
CA PRO A 85 -28.59 -19.53 34.96
C PRO A 85 -29.68 -19.44 36.02
N LYS A 86 -30.45 -20.53 36.22
CA LYS A 86 -31.54 -20.58 37.24
C LYS A 86 -31.00 -20.57 38.65
N ASP A 87 -29.93 -21.31 38.90
CA ASP A 87 -29.31 -21.48 40.21
C ASP A 87 -28.26 -20.41 40.51
N LYS A 88 -27.92 -19.60 39.49
CA LYS A 88 -26.84 -18.61 39.52
C LYS A 88 -25.50 -19.23 39.95
N THR A 89 -25.16 -20.41 39.41
CA THR A 89 -23.87 -21.09 39.63
C THR A 89 -23.16 -21.34 38.32
N ILE A 90 -21.85 -21.54 38.45
CA ILE A 90 -20.98 -22.06 37.37
C ILE A 90 -20.27 -23.32 37.88
N THR A 91 -20.01 -24.26 36.99
CA THR A 91 -19.13 -25.41 37.27
C THR A 91 -17.76 -25.14 36.67
N VAL A 92 -16.74 -25.27 37.49
CA VAL A 92 -15.34 -25.01 37.15
C VAL A 92 -14.53 -26.27 37.23
N ARG A 93 -13.67 -26.53 36.24
CA ARG A 93 -12.69 -27.61 36.20
C ARG A 93 -11.26 -27.04 36.34
N THR A 94 -10.52 -27.52 37.31
CA THR A 94 -9.12 -27.18 37.50
C THR A 94 -8.20 -28.00 36.59
N ALA A 95 -6.93 -27.61 36.43
CA ALA A 95 -5.96 -28.33 35.61
C ALA A 95 -5.71 -29.78 36.05
N ASP A 96 -5.87 -30.09 37.34
CA ASP A 96 -5.79 -31.43 37.89
C ASP A 96 -7.10 -32.25 37.71
N GLY A 97 -8.10 -31.71 37.02
CA GLY A 97 -9.33 -32.37 36.68
C GLY A 97 -10.41 -32.34 37.78
N ARG A 98 -10.18 -31.67 38.91
CA ARG A 98 -11.16 -31.51 39.99
C ARG A 98 -12.22 -30.52 39.54
N GLU A 99 -13.49 -30.84 39.82
CA GLU A 99 -14.62 -29.96 39.55
C GLU A 99 -15.20 -29.38 40.87
N TYR A 100 -15.65 -28.09 40.77
CA TYR A 100 -16.30 -27.40 41.87
C TYR A 100 -17.27 -26.37 41.33
N GLU A 101 -18.22 -25.94 42.20
CA GLU A 101 -19.20 -24.89 41.86
C GLU A 101 -18.84 -23.54 42.48
N GLU A 102 -19.17 -22.45 41.76
CA GLU A 102 -19.14 -21.08 42.26
C GLU A 102 -20.46 -20.39 42.01
N THR A 103 -20.95 -19.65 43.00
CA THR A 103 -22.15 -18.83 42.88
C THR A 103 -21.84 -17.44 42.39
N TYR A 104 -22.79 -16.79 41.69
CA TYR A 104 -22.65 -15.40 41.27
C TYR A 104 -23.94 -14.59 41.46
N ASP A 105 -23.83 -13.27 41.65
CA ASP A 105 -24.95 -12.35 41.51
C ASP A 105 -25.08 -11.90 40.07
N LYS A 106 -23.94 -11.57 39.41
CA LYS A 106 -23.87 -11.24 37.99
C LYS A 106 -22.68 -11.92 37.32
N LEU A 107 -22.88 -12.35 36.08
CA LEU A 107 -21.90 -13.09 35.30
C LEU A 107 -21.55 -12.33 34.01
N LEU A 108 -20.26 -12.27 33.67
CA LEU A 108 -19.78 -11.75 32.42
C LEU A 108 -19.06 -12.84 31.62
N LEU A 109 -19.50 -13.04 30.37
CA LEU A 109 -18.89 -13.93 29.40
C LEU A 109 -17.94 -13.14 28.47
N SER A 110 -16.66 -13.47 28.46
CA SER A 110 -15.65 -12.90 27.57
C SER A 110 -14.75 -14.00 27.00
N PRO A 111 -15.30 -15.11 26.45
CA PRO A 111 -14.51 -16.26 26.00
C PRO A 111 -13.77 -16.02 24.70
N GLY A 112 -14.05 -14.93 24.01
CA GLY A 112 -13.42 -14.56 22.74
C GLY A 112 -13.86 -15.43 21.57
N ALA A 113 -12.91 -15.69 20.64
CA ALA A 113 -13.11 -16.53 19.47
C ALA A 113 -12.06 -17.64 19.41
N THR A 114 -12.33 -18.68 18.64
CA THR A 114 -11.42 -19.82 18.41
C THR A 114 -11.01 -19.88 16.95
N PRO A 115 -9.74 -20.22 16.62
CA PRO A 115 -9.32 -20.44 15.24
C PRO A 115 -10.15 -21.54 14.57
N VAL A 116 -10.45 -21.33 13.29
CA VAL A 116 -11.11 -22.34 12.47
C VAL A 116 -10.09 -23.40 12.10
N ARG A 117 -10.45 -24.67 12.35
CA ARG A 117 -9.66 -25.85 12.01
C ARG A 117 -10.59 -26.85 11.29
N PRO A 118 -10.59 -26.88 9.95
CA PRO A 118 -11.46 -27.77 9.18
C PRO A 118 -10.97 -29.21 9.28
N PRO A 119 -11.82 -30.20 9.09
CA PRO A 119 -11.45 -31.62 9.15
C PRO A 119 -10.73 -32.06 7.86
N LEU A 120 -9.53 -31.55 7.65
CA LEU A 120 -8.69 -31.93 6.52
C LEU A 120 -7.74 -33.08 6.93
N GLU A 121 -7.52 -34.02 6.02
CA GLU A 121 -6.58 -35.10 6.24
C GLU A 121 -5.17 -34.54 6.50
N GLY A 122 -4.50 -35.05 7.52
CA GLY A 122 -3.17 -34.65 7.91
C GLY A 122 -3.06 -33.32 8.68
N ILE A 123 -4.19 -32.65 9.00
CA ILE A 123 -4.18 -31.34 9.68
C ILE A 123 -3.59 -31.40 11.10
N ASP A 124 -3.62 -32.55 11.76
CA ASP A 124 -3.10 -32.77 13.11
C ASP A 124 -1.62 -33.20 13.11
N SER A 125 -0.96 -33.17 11.95
CA SER A 125 0.47 -33.46 11.85
C SER A 125 1.31 -32.43 12.59
N GLU A 126 2.41 -32.87 13.19
CA GLU A 126 3.39 -31.98 13.80
C GLU A 126 3.91 -30.95 12.79
N GLY A 127 4.08 -29.71 13.24
CA GLY A 127 4.49 -28.59 12.40
C GLY A 127 3.32 -27.82 11.76
N ILE A 128 2.06 -28.21 12.04
CA ILE A 128 0.87 -27.46 11.61
C ILE A 128 0.24 -26.76 12.83
N PHE A 129 0.22 -25.44 12.80
CA PHE A 129 -0.15 -24.59 13.92
C PHE A 129 -1.36 -23.69 13.60
N THR A 130 -2.02 -23.26 14.66
CA THR A 130 -2.87 -22.08 14.72
C THR A 130 -2.28 -21.11 15.74
N LEU A 131 -2.57 -19.81 15.60
CA LEU A 131 -2.11 -18.80 16.55
C LEU A 131 -3.31 -18.18 17.28
N ARG A 132 -3.38 -18.34 18.61
CA ARG A 132 -4.46 -17.81 19.43
C ARG A 132 -4.00 -17.15 20.71
N ASN A 133 -3.04 -17.74 21.42
CA ASN A 133 -2.62 -17.36 22.76
C ASN A 133 -1.09 -17.40 22.92
N VAL A 134 -0.61 -17.16 24.13
CA VAL A 134 0.82 -17.13 24.44
C VAL A 134 1.44 -18.53 24.31
N GLU A 135 0.72 -19.56 24.70
CA GLU A 135 1.18 -20.94 24.60
C GLU A 135 1.39 -21.37 23.15
N ASP A 136 0.45 -21.05 22.24
CA ASP A 136 0.63 -21.30 20.82
C ASP A 136 1.87 -20.57 20.28
N THR A 137 2.07 -19.33 20.73
CA THR A 137 3.21 -18.49 20.34
C THR A 137 4.54 -19.11 20.77
N ASP A 138 4.61 -19.59 22.01
CA ASP A 138 5.79 -20.28 22.55
C ASP A 138 6.08 -21.55 21.75
N HIS A 139 5.05 -22.35 21.42
CA HIS A 139 5.21 -23.56 20.60
C HIS A 139 5.70 -23.24 19.19
N ILE A 140 5.12 -22.24 18.52
CA ILE A 140 5.54 -21.84 17.18
C ILE A 140 6.99 -21.35 17.21
N LYS A 141 7.35 -20.51 18.17
CA LYS A 141 8.70 -19.95 18.28
C LYS A 141 9.75 -21.03 18.58
N SER A 142 9.46 -21.95 19.50
CA SER A 142 10.33 -23.09 19.79
C SER A 142 10.49 -23.95 18.55
N TYR A 143 9.39 -24.29 17.86
CA TYR A 143 9.43 -25.10 16.65
C TYR A 143 10.28 -24.46 15.53
N LEU A 144 10.16 -23.15 15.33
CA LEU A 144 10.98 -22.39 14.37
C LEU A 144 12.48 -22.55 14.65
N THR A 145 12.86 -22.50 15.93
CA THR A 145 14.25 -22.53 16.37
C THR A 145 14.82 -23.95 16.34
N GLU A 146 14.10 -24.90 16.93
CA GLU A 146 14.55 -26.29 17.12
C GLU A 146 14.60 -27.06 15.80
N ASN A 147 13.66 -26.81 14.88
CA ASN A 147 13.57 -27.51 13.60
C ASN A 147 14.25 -26.76 12.44
N SER A 148 14.93 -25.63 12.71
CA SER A 148 15.62 -24.85 11.69
C SER A 148 14.74 -24.58 10.45
N VAL A 149 13.49 -24.15 10.68
CA VAL A 149 12.46 -23.92 9.65
C VAL A 149 12.97 -22.96 8.58
N LYS A 150 12.93 -23.36 7.32
CA LYS A 150 13.34 -22.54 6.16
C LYS A 150 12.16 -22.13 5.29
N ARG A 151 11.10 -22.93 5.26
CA ARG A 151 9.93 -22.75 4.40
C ARG A 151 8.67 -22.85 5.23
N SER A 152 7.79 -21.86 5.11
CA SER A 152 6.48 -21.90 5.75
C SER A 152 5.36 -21.64 4.76
N VAL A 153 4.24 -22.34 4.95
CA VAL A 153 2.98 -22.06 4.25
C VAL A 153 2.00 -21.44 5.25
N VAL A 154 1.55 -20.23 4.95
CA VAL A 154 0.47 -19.57 5.67
C VAL A 154 -0.82 -19.77 4.89
N VAL A 155 -1.79 -20.45 5.48
CA VAL A 155 -3.09 -20.72 4.87
C VAL A 155 -4.08 -19.68 5.39
N GLY A 156 -4.58 -18.82 4.48
CA GLY A 156 -5.43 -17.67 4.77
C GLY A 156 -4.67 -16.35 4.80
N ALA A 157 -5.14 -15.39 4.00
CA ALA A 157 -4.51 -14.08 3.80
C ALA A 157 -5.30 -12.93 4.47
N GLY A 158 -5.89 -13.20 5.65
CA GLY A 158 -6.47 -12.20 6.54
C GLY A 158 -5.42 -11.44 7.34
N PHE A 159 -5.83 -10.64 8.34
CA PHE A 159 -4.92 -9.86 9.20
C PHE A 159 -3.84 -10.74 9.83
N ILE A 160 -4.23 -11.77 10.57
CA ILE A 160 -3.28 -12.66 11.27
C ILE A 160 -2.34 -13.35 10.28
N GLY A 161 -2.86 -13.82 9.14
CA GLY A 161 -2.06 -14.50 8.12
C GLY A 161 -0.99 -13.60 7.51
N LEU A 162 -1.31 -12.35 7.18
CA LEU A 162 -0.34 -11.41 6.62
C LEU A 162 0.67 -10.91 7.66
N GLU A 163 0.25 -10.65 8.91
CA GLU A 163 1.17 -10.34 10.00
C GLU A 163 2.13 -11.49 10.27
N MET A 164 1.65 -12.73 10.24
CA MET A 164 2.52 -13.91 10.38
C MET A 164 3.44 -14.09 9.17
N ALA A 165 2.94 -13.86 7.94
CA ALA A 165 3.77 -13.93 6.74
C ALA A 165 4.93 -12.94 6.80
N GLU A 166 4.67 -11.68 7.20
CA GLU A 166 5.71 -10.67 7.44
C GLU A 166 6.71 -11.12 8.50
N ASN A 167 6.21 -11.55 9.66
CA ASN A 167 7.06 -11.88 10.80
C ASN A 167 7.88 -13.16 10.59
N LEU A 168 7.35 -14.16 9.91
CA LEU A 168 8.12 -15.35 9.49
C LEU A 168 9.19 -14.99 8.46
N HIS A 169 8.85 -14.14 7.49
CA HIS A 169 9.82 -13.61 6.53
C HIS A 169 10.93 -12.84 7.23
N HIS A 170 10.59 -12.00 8.21
CA HIS A 170 11.56 -11.26 9.03
C HIS A 170 12.47 -12.18 9.83
N ALA A 171 11.98 -13.34 10.28
CA ALA A 171 12.75 -14.40 10.90
C ALA A 171 13.61 -15.21 9.91
N GLY A 172 13.66 -14.84 8.63
CA GLY A 172 14.48 -15.50 7.60
C GLY A 172 13.84 -16.73 6.98
N VAL A 173 12.53 -16.92 7.11
CA VAL A 173 11.77 -18.04 6.53
C VAL A 173 11.19 -17.64 5.18
N ALA A 174 11.37 -18.49 4.15
CA ALA A 174 10.67 -18.33 2.87
C ALA A 174 9.18 -18.64 3.05
N VAL A 175 8.33 -17.66 2.69
CA VAL A 175 6.89 -17.72 2.96
C VAL A 175 6.08 -17.89 1.69
N SER A 176 5.17 -18.87 1.71
CA SER A 176 4.08 -19.02 0.75
C SER A 176 2.75 -18.73 1.43
N VAL A 177 1.91 -17.87 0.82
CA VAL A 177 0.56 -17.58 1.31
C VAL A 177 -0.46 -18.21 0.38
N VAL A 178 -1.38 -19.01 0.91
CA VAL A 178 -2.47 -19.67 0.17
C VAL A 178 -3.79 -19.05 0.61
N GLU A 179 -4.55 -18.50 -0.34
CA GLU A 179 -5.84 -17.85 -0.09
C GLU A 179 -6.91 -18.40 -1.05
N MET A 180 -8.03 -18.83 -0.50
CA MET A 180 -9.15 -19.37 -1.28
C MET A 180 -9.89 -18.31 -2.09
N GLY A 181 -9.88 -17.08 -1.60
CA GLY A 181 -10.41 -15.92 -2.30
C GLY A 181 -9.47 -15.41 -3.40
N ASN A 182 -9.99 -14.51 -4.22
CA ASN A 182 -9.21 -13.86 -5.30
C ASN A 182 -8.35 -12.70 -4.79
N GLN A 183 -8.31 -12.46 -3.48
CA GLN A 183 -7.57 -11.34 -2.89
C GLN A 183 -7.15 -11.60 -1.45
N VAL A 184 -6.08 -10.95 -1.04
CA VAL A 184 -5.71 -10.81 0.38
C VAL A 184 -6.59 -9.76 1.06
N MET A 185 -6.58 -9.69 2.41
CA MET A 185 -7.28 -8.66 3.19
C MET A 185 -8.77 -8.57 2.83
N ALA A 186 -9.52 -9.63 3.10
CA ALA A 186 -10.96 -9.70 2.80
C ALA A 186 -11.81 -8.46 3.22
N PRO A 187 -11.51 -7.65 4.25
CA PRO A 187 -12.28 -6.46 4.56
C PRO A 187 -12.24 -5.34 3.52
N ILE A 188 -11.17 -5.23 2.70
CA ILE A 188 -11.06 -4.19 1.67
C ILE A 188 -11.55 -4.69 0.30
N ASP A 189 -11.81 -3.76 -0.62
CA ASP A 189 -12.16 -4.09 -2.00
C ASP A 189 -10.95 -4.53 -2.82
N PHE A 190 -11.18 -5.33 -3.87
CA PHE A 190 -10.12 -5.86 -4.72
C PHE A 190 -9.18 -4.78 -5.29
N SER A 191 -9.72 -3.63 -5.69
CA SER A 191 -8.92 -2.52 -6.19
C SER A 191 -7.91 -1.98 -5.17
N MET A 192 -8.20 -2.14 -3.87
CA MET A 192 -7.29 -1.76 -2.79
C MET A 192 -6.39 -2.92 -2.36
N ALA A 193 -6.83 -4.17 -2.56
CA ALA A 193 -6.01 -5.35 -2.30
C ALA A 193 -4.94 -5.60 -3.39
N ALA A 194 -5.23 -5.25 -4.64
CA ALA A 194 -4.31 -5.52 -5.75
C ALA A 194 -2.92 -4.86 -5.60
N PRO A 195 -2.78 -3.60 -5.16
CA PRO A 195 -1.46 -3.06 -4.81
C PRO A 195 -0.76 -3.83 -3.68
N VAL A 196 -1.52 -4.38 -2.72
CA VAL A 196 -0.95 -5.20 -1.63
C VAL A 196 -0.43 -6.53 -2.18
N HIS A 197 -1.10 -7.14 -3.18
CA HIS A 197 -0.58 -8.33 -3.87
C HIS A 197 0.79 -8.06 -4.48
N GLN A 198 0.92 -6.97 -5.24
CA GLN A 198 2.19 -6.60 -5.87
C GLN A 198 3.28 -6.35 -4.83
N HIS A 199 2.92 -5.71 -3.71
CA HIS A 199 3.84 -5.46 -2.62
C HIS A 199 4.35 -6.76 -1.96
N LEU A 200 3.46 -7.71 -1.66
CA LEU A 200 3.83 -9.03 -1.13
C LEU A 200 4.80 -9.77 -2.06
N ILE A 201 4.50 -9.76 -3.37
CA ILE A 201 5.34 -10.41 -4.40
C ILE A 201 6.73 -9.74 -4.46
N GLN A 202 6.78 -8.40 -4.42
CA GLN A 202 8.04 -7.64 -4.39
C GLN A 202 8.88 -7.95 -3.15
N LYS A 203 8.24 -8.22 -2.00
CA LYS A 203 8.91 -8.66 -0.77
C LYS A 203 9.30 -10.14 -0.78
N GLY A 204 9.10 -10.85 -1.89
CA GLY A 204 9.52 -12.25 -2.03
C GLY A 204 8.53 -13.28 -1.48
N VAL A 205 7.31 -12.87 -1.14
CA VAL A 205 6.25 -13.80 -0.72
C VAL A 205 5.64 -14.49 -1.94
N SER A 206 5.59 -15.82 -1.93
CA SER A 206 4.89 -16.60 -2.94
C SER A 206 3.39 -16.57 -2.67
N LEU A 207 2.60 -15.96 -3.55
CA LEU A 207 1.16 -15.75 -3.35
C LEU A 207 0.34 -16.66 -4.25
N TYR A 208 -0.50 -17.51 -3.63
CA TYR A 208 -1.44 -18.42 -4.30
C TYR A 208 -2.86 -17.97 -3.98
N LEU A 209 -3.50 -17.25 -4.93
CA LEU A 209 -4.89 -16.82 -4.83
C LEU A 209 -5.81 -17.79 -5.56
N GLU A 210 -7.11 -17.79 -5.20
CA GLU A 210 -8.14 -18.69 -5.71
C GLU A 210 -7.78 -20.18 -5.52
N GLU A 211 -6.91 -20.45 -4.53
CA GLU A 211 -6.42 -21.78 -4.19
C GLU A 211 -6.86 -22.19 -2.78
N GLY A 212 -7.31 -23.42 -2.66
CA GLY A 212 -7.67 -24.05 -1.38
C GLY A 212 -6.76 -25.22 -1.05
N VAL A 213 -6.44 -25.39 0.21
CA VAL A 213 -5.74 -26.58 0.69
C VAL A 213 -6.74 -27.73 0.80
N THR A 214 -6.38 -28.89 0.28
CA THR A 214 -7.21 -30.12 0.31
C THR A 214 -6.79 -31.08 1.43
N HIS A 215 -5.49 -31.27 1.63
CA HIS A 215 -4.93 -32.13 2.69
C HIS A 215 -3.45 -31.82 2.89
N PHE A 216 -2.90 -32.41 3.94
CA PHE A 216 -1.49 -32.33 4.28
C PHE A 216 -0.89 -33.73 4.37
N GLN A 217 0.35 -33.88 3.96
CA GLN A 217 1.11 -35.11 4.12
C GLN A 217 2.45 -34.84 4.79
N ARG A 218 2.65 -35.43 5.96
CA ARG A 218 3.95 -35.40 6.66
C ARG A 218 4.88 -36.43 6.05
N THR A 219 6.11 -36.00 5.76
CA THR A 219 7.21 -36.85 5.26
C THR A 219 8.45 -36.60 6.09
N GLU A 220 9.51 -37.39 5.88
CA GLU A 220 10.83 -37.15 6.53
C GLU A 220 11.44 -35.79 6.11
N GLN A 221 11.05 -35.26 4.98
CA GLN A 221 11.55 -33.99 4.41
C GLN A 221 10.72 -32.77 4.80
N GLY A 222 9.68 -32.95 5.63
CA GLY A 222 8.77 -31.89 6.04
C GLY A 222 7.30 -32.18 5.73
N ILE A 223 6.53 -31.14 5.46
CA ILE A 223 5.09 -31.22 5.18
C ILE A 223 4.87 -30.88 3.70
N THR A 224 4.12 -31.70 3.00
CA THR A 224 3.61 -31.36 1.66
C THR A 224 2.18 -30.87 1.79
N VAL A 225 1.93 -29.64 1.33
CA VAL A 225 0.61 -29.02 1.29
C VAL A 225 0.01 -29.24 -0.10
N PHE A 226 -1.14 -29.89 -0.18
CA PHE A 226 -1.82 -30.17 -1.44
C PHE A 226 -2.93 -29.15 -1.71
N LEU A 227 -2.90 -28.56 -2.91
CA LEU A 227 -3.85 -27.54 -3.34
C LEU A 227 -4.95 -28.10 -4.23
N LYS A 228 -6.07 -27.40 -4.30
CA LYS A 228 -7.23 -27.75 -5.13
C LYS A 228 -6.89 -27.88 -6.61
N SER A 229 -5.93 -27.11 -7.12
CA SER A 229 -5.46 -27.19 -8.52
C SER A 229 -4.61 -28.44 -8.81
N GLY A 230 -4.29 -29.26 -7.80
CA GLY A 230 -3.37 -30.39 -7.92
C GLY A 230 -1.89 -30.03 -7.70
N LYS A 231 -1.58 -28.74 -7.51
CA LYS A 231 -0.23 -28.31 -7.13
C LYS A 231 0.09 -28.70 -5.70
N THR A 232 1.38 -28.82 -5.40
CA THR A 232 1.88 -29.08 -4.06
C THR A 232 2.88 -28.01 -3.65
N ILE A 233 2.92 -27.71 -2.35
CA ILE A 233 3.89 -26.77 -1.77
C ILE A 233 4.63 -27.49 -0.65
N PRO A 234 5.96 -27.66 -0.74
CA PRO A 234 6.77 -28.21 0.35
C PRO A 234 6.94 -27.16 1.45
N ALA A 235 6.78 -27.57 2.68
CA ALA A 235 6.92 -26.71 3.86
C ALA A 235 7.60 -27.46 5.00
N ASP A 236 8.30 -26.72 5.84
CA ASP A 236 8.83 -27.22 7.10
C ASP A 236 7.84 -26.92 8.23
N MET A 237 6.99 -25.88 8.04
CA MET A 237 5.95 -25.46 8.96
C MET A 237 4.73 -24.95 8.20
N VAL A 238 3.54 -25.18 8.75
CA VAL A 238 2.27 -24.63 8.23
C VAL A 238 1.57 -23.84 9.32
N LEU A 239 1.09 -22.64 8.99
CA LEU A 239 0.22 -21.86 9.86
C LEU A 239 -1.18 -21.74 9.25
N LEU A 240 -2.19 -22.17 10.01
CA LEU A 240 -3.60 -22.04 9.63
C LEU A 240 -4.16 -20.72 10.15
N SER A 241 -4.52 -19.82 9.27
CA SER A 241 -5.07 -18.49 9.55
C SER A 241 -6.35 -18.22 8.74
N ILE A 242 -7.21 -19.23 8.64
CA ILE A 242 -8.42 -19.23 7.79
C ILE A 242 -9.66 -18.66 8.49
N GLY A 243 -9.43 -17.83 9.50
CA GLY A 243 -10.46 -17.15 10.26
C GLY A 243 -10.68 -17.72 11.66
N VAL A 244 -11.62 -17.09 12.37
CA VAL A 244 -12.01 -17.43 13.74
C VAL A 244 -13.53 -17.55 13.83
N ARG A 245 -14.01 -18.28 14.84
CA ARG A 245 -15.43 -18.39 15.19
C ARG A 245 -15.66 -17.95 16.63
N PRO A 246 -16.80 -17.31 16.95
CA PRO A 246 -17.16 -16.97 18.32
C PRO A 246 -17.15 -18.21 19.22
N ALA A 247 -16.56 -18.11 20.40
CA ALA A 247 -16.54 -19.20 21.37
C ALA A 247 -17.87 -19.28 22.12
N THR A 248 -18.90 -19.86 21.49
CA THR A 248 -20.29 -19.88 21.98
C THR A 248 -20.71 -21.18 22.66
N ALA A 249 -19.85 -22.19 22.76
CA ALA A 249 -20.20 -23.51 23.30
C ALA A 249 -20.81 -23.44 24.72
N LEU A 250 -20.15 -22.68 25.60
CA LEU A 250 -20.62 -22.48 26.98
C LEU A 250 -21.99 -21.77 27.04
N ALA A 251 -22.18 -20.74 26.21
CA ALA A 251 -23.45 -20.01 26.13
C ALA A 251 -24.60 -20.89 25.58
N LYS A 252 -24.31 -21.69 24.54
CA LYS A 252 -25.30 -22.67 24.02
C LYS A 252 -25.68 -23.70 25.05
N GLN A 253 -24.73 -24.25 25.77
CA GLN A 253 -25.01 -25.23 26.85
C GLN A 253 -25.89 -24.64 27.96
N ALA A 254 -25.66 -23.35 28.29
CA ALA A 254 -26.45 -22.60 29.26
C ALA A 254 -27.87 -22.19 28.74
N GLY A 255 -28.22 -22.52 27.51
CA GLY A 255 -29.49 -22.14 26.89
C GLY A 255 -29.57 -20.63 26.53
N LEU A 256 -28.47 -19.92 26.44
CA LEU A 256 -28.47 -18.52 26.02
C LEU A 256 -28.73 -18.42 24.51
N LYS A 257 -29.42 -17.35 24.09
CA LYS A 257 -29.69 -17.08 22.66
C LYS A 257 -28.39 -16.84 21.91
N ILE A 258 -28.24 -17.56 20.81
CA ILE A 258 -27.22 -17.32 19.82
C ILE A 258 -27.87 -16.56 18.67
N GLY A 259 -27.20 -15.52 18.16
CA GLY A 259 -27.70 -14.73 17.07
C GLY A 259 -27.50 -15.39 15.70
N GLU A 260 -27.99 -14.74 14.65
CA GLU A 260 -28.01 -15.27 13.28
C GLU A 260 -26.61 -15.38 12.66
N ALA A 261 -25.69 -14.48 13.02
CA ALA A 261 -24.32 -14.56 12.59
C ALA A 261 -23.46 -15.55 13.41
N GLY A 262 -24.02 -16.15 14.45
CA GLY A 262 -23.43 -17.21 15.26
C GLY A 262 -22.73 -16.76 16.53
N GLY A 263 -22.80 -15.48 16.90
CA GLY A 263 -22.32 -14.94 18.16
C GLY A 263 -23.32 -15.04 19.30
N ILE A 264 -22.89 -14.81 20.54
CA ILE A 264 -23.80 -14.68 21.68
C ILE A 264 -24.64 -13.41 21.48
N TRP A 265 -25.95 -13.55 21.38
CA TRP A 265 -26.82 -12.41 21.23
C TRP A 265 -26.81 -11.56 22.52
N VAL A 266 -26.68 -10.24 22.34
CA VAL A 266 -26.77 -9.28 23.44
C VAL A 266 -27.71 -8.12 23.06
N ASN A 267 -28.33 -7.53 24.08
CA ASN A 267 -29.07 -6.29 23.91
C ASN A 267 -28.11 -5.07 23.88
N GLU A 268 -28.64 -3.87 23.77
CA GLU A 268 -27.91 -2.62 23.76
C GLU A 268 -27.06 -2.36 25.03
N TYR A 269 -27.37 -3.03 26.14
CA TYR A 269 -26.63 -2.95 27.40
C TYR A 269 -25.59 -4.05 27.57
N LEU A 270 -25.38 -4.87 26.56
CA LEU A 270 -24.48 -6.04 26.53
C LEU A 270 -25.00 -7.19 27.44
N GLU A 271 -26.28 -7.19 27.86
CA GLU A 271 -26.92 -8.27 28.58
C GLU A 271 -27.41 -9.33 27.60
N THR A 272 -27.22 -10.59 27.91
CA THR A 272 -27.66 -11.73 27.10
C THR A 272 -29.17 -11.94 27.21
N SER A 273 -29.70 -13.05 26.68
CA SER A 273 -31.08 -13.44 26.82
C SER A 273 -31.48 -13.89 28.26
N ALA A 274 -30.52 -14.08 29.13
CA ALA A 274 -30.71 -14.38 30.52
C ALA A 274 -30.34 -13.17 31.39
N LYS A 275 -31.22 -12.82 32.34
CA LYS A 275 -31.00 -11.69 33.23
C LYS A 275 -29.74 -11.90 34.07
N ASP A 276 -29.02 -10.80 34.34
CA ASP A 276 -27.76 -10.74 35.11
C ASP A 276 -26.59 -11.52 34.48
N ILE A 277 -26.75 -11.98 33.22
CA ILE A 277 -25.66 -12.57 32.43
C ILE A 277 -25.38 -11.67 31.25
N TYR A 278 -24.14 -11.19 31.18
CA TYR A 278 -23.63 -10.27 30.15
C TYR A 278 -22.59 -10.95 29.27
N ALA A 279 -22.32 -10.41 28.06
CA ALA A 279 -21.28 -10.91 27.20
C ALA A 279 -20.59 -9.77 26.46
N VAL A 280 -19.25 -9.91 26.20
CA VAL A 280 -18.43 -8.93 25.50
C VAL A 280 -17.35 -9.59 24.64
N GLY A 281 -16.75 -8.79 23.77
CA GLY A 281 -15.60 -9.17 22.92
C GLY A 281 -16.01 -9.95 21.69
N ASP A 282 -15.08 -10.76 21.19
CA ASP A 282 -15.22 -11.48 19.91
C ASP A 282 -16.32 -12.55 19.93
N ALA A 283 -16.86 -12.86 21.10
CA ALA A 283 -17.91 -13.87 21.27
C ALA A 283 -19.32 -13.36 20.95
N ILE A 284 -19.54 -12.03 20.92
CA ILE A 284 -20.88 -11.46 20.85
C ILE A 284 -21.31 -11.10 19.43
N GLU A 285 -22.61 -11.07 19.22
CA GLU A 285 -23.30 -10.57 18.05
C GLU A 285 -24.21 -9.41 18.43
N TYR A 286 -24.14 -8.33 17.66
CA TYR A 286 -24.96 -7.13 17.82
C TYR A 286 -25.30 -6.52 16.46
N PRO A 287 -26.31 -5.64 16.35
CA PRO A 287 -26.65 -4.99 15.10
C PRO A 287 -25.52 -4.07 14.60
N HIS A 288 -25.18 -4.15 13.32
CA HIS A 288 -24.23 -3.23 12.70
C HIS A 288 -24.78 -1.79 12.69
N PRO A 289 -24.03 -0.79 13.16
CA PRO A 289 -24.56 0.57 13.36
C PRO A 289 -25.09 1.27 12.09
N LEU A 290 -24.62 0.87 10.91
CA LEU A 290 -25.04 1.51 9.65
C LEU A 290 -26.21 0.80 8.97
N THR A 291 -26.43 -0.49 9.23
CA THR A 291 -27.38 -1.31 8.49
C THR A 291 -28.40 -1.99 9.37
N GLY A 292 -28.11 -2.16 10.65
CA GLY A 292 -28.94 -2.97 11.55
C GLY A 292 -28.75 -4.49 11.40
N GLU A 293 -27.98 -4.94 10.42
CA GLU A 293 -27.73 -6.37 10.17
C GLU A 293 -26.92 -7.03 11.29
N PRO A 294 -27.12 -8.34 11.56
CA PRO A 294 -26.34 -9.09 12.53
C PRO A 294 -24.84 -9.00 12.23
N TRP A 295 -24.03 -8.63 13.23
CA TRP A 295 -22.62 -8.33 13.04
C TRP A 295 -21.73 -8.96 14.08
N LEU A 296 -20.61 -9.54 13.59
CA LEU A 296 -19.50 -10.04 14.39
C LEU A 296 -18.28 -9.15 14.14
N ASN A 297 -17.56 -8.78 15.21
CA ASN A 297 -16.41 -7.88 15.09
C ASN A 297 -15.28 -8.31 16.02
N TYR A 298 -14.24 -8.89 15.46
CA TYR A 298 -13.11 -9.48 16.18
C TYR A 298 -11.96 -8.47 16.38
N LEU A 299 -12.23 -7.38 17.10
CA LEU A 299 -11.27 -6.29 17.31
C LEU A 299 -11.13 -5.93 18.78
N ALA A 300 -9.90 -5.70 19.23
CA ALA A 300 -9.56 -5.41 20.62
C ALA A 300 -10.16 -4.07 21.13
N ASN A 301 -10.20 -3.02 20.29
CA ASN A 301 -10.75 -1.71 20.69
C ASN A 301 -12.23 -1.81 21.07
N PRO A 302 -13.15 -2.37 20.25
CA PRO A 302 -14.53 -2.62 20.66
C PRO A 302 -14.63 -3.47 21.92
N ALA A 303 -13.86 -4.54 22.04
CA ALA A 303 -13.88 -5.41 23.23
C ALA A 303 -13.53 -4.65 24.52
N ASN A 304 -12.53 -3.77 24.49
CA ASN A 304 -12.16 -2.93 25.64
C ASN A 304 -13.25 -1.90 25.99
N ARG A 305 -13.88 -1.26 24.98
CA ARG A 305 -15.03 -0.35 25.21
C ARG A 305 -16.21 -1.09 25.82
N GLN A 306 -16.54 -2.28 25.30
CA GLN A 306 -17.60 -3.13 25.82
C GLN A 306 -17.31 -3.54 27.27
N GLY A 307 -16.07 -3.91 27.59
CA GLY A 307 -15.64 -4.24 28.96
C GLY A 307 -15.87 -3.08 29.96
N ARG A 308 -15.65 -1.84 29.53
CA ARG A 308 -15.95 -0.67 30.35
C ARG A 308 -17.45 -0.45 30.52
N ILE A 309 -18.21 -0.49 29.43
CA ILE A 309 -19.67 -0.26 29.44
C ILE A 309 -20.38 -1.33 30.26
N VAL A 310 -20.04 -2.60 30.06
CA VAL A 310 -20.69 -3.71 30.76
C VAL A 310 -20.43 -3.66 32.25
N ALA A 311 -19.25 -3.26 32.71
CA ALA A 311 -18.96 -3.11 34.12
C ALA A 311 -19.84 -2.01 34.78
N ASP A 312 -20.01 -0.88 34.11
CA ASP A 312 -20.91 0.19 34.55
C ASP A 312 -22.36 -0.31 34.57
N ASN A 313 -22.82 -1.05 33.58
CA ASN A 313 -24.19 -1.65 33.55
C ASN A 313 -24.38 -2.72 34.63
N MET A 314 -23.38 -3.54 34.90
CA MET A 314 -23.42 -4.53 35.96
C MET A 314 -23.57 -3.89 37.35
N VAL A 315 -22.99 -2.73 37.60
CA VAL A 315 -23.05 -2.06 38.91
C VAL A 315 -24.26 -1.15 39.02
N PHE A 316 -24.51 -0.30 38.06
CA PHE A 316 -25.48 0.80 38.12
C PHE A 316 -26.83 0.48 37.46
N GLY A 317 -26.99 -0.76 36.95
CA GLY A 317 -28.12 -1.14 36.10
C GLY A 317 -27.92 -0.70 34.66
N ASN A 318 -28.69 -1.28 33.76
CA ASN A 318 -28.58 -1.07 32.31
C ASN A 318 -28.88 0.40 31.93
N LYS A 319 -27.87 1.25 31.92
CA LYS A 319 -27.95 2.70 31.67
C LYS A 319 -27.15 3.16 30.49
N VAL A 320 -26.04 2.46 30.13
CA VAL A 320 -25.12 2.87 29.09
C VAL A 320 -25.27 1.94 27.91
N ALA A 321 -25.86 2.43 26.84
CA ALA A 321 -26.01 1.66 25.61
C ALA A 321 -24.67 1.55 24.86
N TYR A 322 -24.42 0.37 24.32
CA TYR A 322 -23.33 0.14 23.36
C TYR A 322 -23.82 0.39 21.94
N GLU A 323 -23.33 1.44 21.32
CA GLU A 323 -23.72 1.87 19.97
C GLU A 323 -23.14 1.00 18.84
N GLY A 324 -22.53 -0.12 19.15
CA GLY A 324 -21.85 -0.96 18.18
C GLY A 324 -20.51 -0.41 17.67
N ALA A 325 -19.88 -1.16 16.78
CA ALA A 325 -18.65 -0.80 16.10
C ALA A 325 -18.79 -1.02 14.59
N ILE A 326 -18.15 -0.15 13.79
CA ILE A 326 -18.25 -0.15 12.33
C ILE A 326 -17.12 -0.92 11.65
N GLY A 327 -16.27 -1.62 12.40
CA GLY A 327 -15.20 -2.46 11.85
C GLY A 327 -13.95 -1.66 11.42
N THR A 328 -13.55 -0.65 12.21
CA THR A 328 -12.30 0.10 11.92
C THR A 328 -11.09 -0.75 12.27
N SER A 329 -10.26 -1.03 11.27
CA SER A 329 -9.14 -1.96 11.35
C SER A 329 -7.94 -1.47 10.55
N ILE A 330 -6.75 -1.89 10.97
CA ILE A 330 -5.48 -1.56 10.35
C ILE A 330 -4.53 -2.74 10.46
N ALA A 331 -3.71 -2.95 9.44
CA ALA A 331 -2.58 -3.87 9.46
C ALA A 331 -1.36 -3.24 8.83
N LYS A 332 -0.21 -3.67 9.28
CA LYS A 332 1.07 -3.47 8.62
C LYS A 332 1.35 -4.72 7.78
N VAL A 333 1.64 -4.53 6.50
CA VAL A 333 2.03 -5.59 5.58
C VAL A 333 3.42 -5.22 5.08
N PHE A 334 4.44 -5.74 5.72
CA PHE A 334 5.82 -5.29 5.62
C PHE A 334 5.93 -3.79 5.97
N ASP A 335 6.24 -2.93 5.04
CA ASP A 335 6.30 -1.48 5.22
C ASP A 335 5.02 -0.74 4.76
N MET A 336 4.11 -1.45 4.09
CA MET A 336 2.82 -0.89 3.66
C MET A 336 1.78 -0.96 4.78
N THR A 337 1.07 0.14 5.01
CA THR A 337 -0.08 0.23 5.91
C THR A 337 -1.37 0.04 5.12
N VAL A 338 -2.23 -0.86 5.59
CA VAL A 338 -3.55 -1.13 5.02
C VAL A 338 -4.60 -0.94 6.10
N ALA A 339 -5.54 -0.02 5.89
CA ALA A 339 -6.58 0.27 6.87
C ALA A 339 -7.95 0.39 6.22
N SER A 340 -9.00 0.11 7.00
CA SER A 340 -10.39 0.25 6.54
C SER A 340 -11.32 0.59 7.69
N THR A 341 -12.44 1.22 7.35
CA THR A 341 -13.52 1.51 8.30
C THR A 341 -14.88 1.48 7.57
N GLY A 342 -15.93 1.06 8.27
CA GLY A 342 -17.27 0.97 7.71
C GLY A 342 -17.39 -0.11 6.62
N LEU A 343 -18.16 0.17 5.58
CA LEU A 343 -18.59 -0.79 4.58
C LEU A 343 -17.81 -0.66 3.26
N ALA A 344 -17.13 -1.71 2.86
CA ALA A 344 -16.54 -1.82 1.53
C ALA A 344 -17.62 -1.97 0.44
N ALA A 345 -17.31 -1.56 -0.79
CA ALA A 345 -18.25 -1.62 -1.92
C ALA A 345 -18.84 -3.02 -2.16
N LYS A 346 -18.03 -4.07 -1.99
CA LYS A 346 -18.51 -5.46 -2.10
C LYS A 346 -19.57 -5.83 -1.06
N ARG A 347 -19.47 -5.28 0.16
CA ARG A 347 -20.46 -5.52 1.21
C ARG A 347 -21.75 -4.75 0.92
N LEU A 348 -21.64 -3.50 0.45
CA LEU A 348 -22.79 -2.69 0.02
C LEU A 348 -23.53 -3.37 -1.12
N LYS A 349 -22.80 -3.93 -2.09
CA LYS A 349 -23.39 -4.71 -3.17
C LYS A 349 -24.10 -5.98 -2.68
N GLN A 350 -23.52 -6.70 -1.70
CA GLN A 350 -24.11 -7.90 -1.10
C GLN A 350 -25.43 -7.59 -0.37
N TRP A 351 -25.53 -6.40 0.24
CA TRP A 351 -26.73 -5.93 0.93
C TRP A 351 -27.66 -5.08 0.07
N GLU A 352 -27.42 -5.04 -1.26
CA GLU A 352 -28.22 -4.31 -2.24
C GLU A 352 -28.42 -2.82 -1.90
N MET A 353 -27.44 -2.24 -1.20
CA MET A 353 -27.45 -0.83 -0.86
C MET A 353 -26.92 0.01 -2.04
N GLU A 354 -27.65 1.10 -2.37
CA GLU A 354 -27.15 2.06 -3.37
C GLU A 354 -25.89 2.77 -2.87
N TYR A 355 -24.85 2.77 -3.69
CA TYR A 355 -23.61 3.45 -3.35
C TYR A 355 -22.87 3.97 -4.58
N GLN A 356 -22.05 4.95 -4.35
CA GLN A 356 -20.96 5.38 -5.22
C GLN A 356 -19.63 5.15 -4.52
N SER A 357 -18.56 5.12 -5.31
CA SER A 357 -17.20 5.06 -4.76
C SER A 357 -16.24 5.94 -5.53
N SER A 358 -15.27 6.48 -4.83
CA SER A 358 -14.17 7.25 -5.42
C SER A 358 -12.83 6.73 -4.92
N VAL A 359 -11.80 6.86 -5.75
CA VAL A 359 -10.41 6.57 -5.36
C VAL A 359 -9.58 7.80 -5.64
N THR A 360 -8.83 8.25 -4.64
CA THR A 360 -7.90 9.37 -4.72
C THR A 360 -6.50 8.94 -4.33
N HIS A 361 -5.51 9.51 -5.00
CA HIS A 361 -4.10 9.35 -4.67
C HIS A 361 -3.54 10.70 -4.21
N SER A 362 -2.82 10.66 -3.12
CA SER A 362 -2.20 11.80 -2.47
C SER A 362 -0.84 11.41 -1.91
N SER A 363 -0.20 12.32 -1.19
CA SER A 363 1.00 12.04 -0.41
C SER A 363 0.71 12.11 1.08
N SER A 364 1.54 11.46 1.89
CA SER A 364 1.47 11.47 3.37
C SER A 364 1.47 12.90 3.93
N HIS A 365 2.26 13.78 3.31
CA HIS A 365 2.40 15.20 3.63
C HIS A 365 2.73 16.03 2.36
N ALA A 366 3.08 17.30 2.49
CA ALA A 366 3.33 18.18 1.36
C ALA A 366 4.46 17.66 0.46
N GLY A 367 4.17 17.44 -0.83
CA GLY A 367 5.11 16.82 -1.77
C GLY A 367 6.38 17.63 -2.07
N TYR A 368 6.42 18.92 -1.71
CA TYR A 368 7.64 19.74 -1.77
C TYR A 368 8.53 19.61 -0.53
N TYR A 369 8.02 18.97 0.54
CA TYR A 369 8.80 18.63 1.71
C TYR A 369 9.42 17.23 1.53
N PRO A 370 10.67 17.00 1.98
CA PRO A 370 11.34 15.71 1.80
C PRO A 370 10.55 14.54 2.35
N ASP A 371 10.71 13.39 1.71
CA ASP A 371 10.21 12.09 2.17
C ASP A 371 8.69 11.89 2.13
N ALA A 372 7.99 12.68 1.32
CA ALA A 372 6.56 12.48 1.09
C ALA A 372 6.29 11.14 0.40
N LEU A 373 5.50 10.28 1.06
CA LEU A 373 5.20 8.92 0.61
C LEU A 373 3.79 8.80 0.03
N PRO A 374 3.55 7.89 -0.93
CA PRO A 374 2.24 7.72 -1.54
C PRO A 374 1.17 7.26 -0.54
N LEU A 375 -0.04 7.82 -0.69
CA LEU A 375 -1.23 7.45 0.05
C LEU A 375 -2.43 7.39 -0.89
N THR A 376 -3.17 6.28 -0.85
CA THR A 376 -4.37 6.06 -1.63
C THR A 376 -5.57 5.91 -0.70
N LEU A 377 -6.63 6.66 -0.94
CA LEU A 377 -7.91 6.56 -0.22
C LEU A 377 -9.02 6.15 -1.18
N LYS A 378 -9.85 5.22 -0.74
CA LYS A 378 -11.12 4.88 -1.38
C LYS A 378 -12.25 5.19 -0.43
N LEU A 379 -13.28 5.90 -0.91
CA LEU A 379 -14.53 6.16 -0.20
C LEU A 379 -15.66 5.34 -0.81
N THR A 380 -16.63 4.97 0.04
CA THR A 380 -17.95 4.50 -0.35
C THR A 380 -19.01 5.40 0.31
N PHE A 381 -20.00 5.85 -0.45
CA PHE A 381 -20.98 6.82 0.02
C PHE A 381 -22.30 6.71 -0.73
N HIS A 382 -23.37 7.25 -0.16
CA HIS A 382 -24.68 7.30 -0.80
C HIS A 382 -24.67 8.25 -2.02
N PRO A 383 -25.18 7.85 -3.20
CA PRO A 383 -25.02 8.58 -4.45
C PRO A 383 -25.72 9.95 -4.50
N VAL A 384 -26.71 10.19 -3.64
CA VAL A 384 -27.48 11.44 -3.61
C VAL A 384 -27.15 12.29 -2.38
N THR A 385 -27.18 11.69 -1.20
CA THR A 385 -27.01 12.44 0.06
C THR A 385 -25.54 12.65 0.44
N GLY A 386 -24.62 11.88 -0.16
CA GLY A 386 -23.22 11.87 0.23
C GLY A 386 -22.93 11.23 1.57
N LYS A 387 -23.91 10.60 2.24
CA LYS A 387 -23.69 9.92 3.53
C LYS A 387 -22.55 8.90 3.39
N LEU A 388 -21.58 8.99 4.26
CA LEU A 388 -20.43 8.08 4.26
C LEU A 388 -20.81 6.68 4.74
N TYR A 389 -20.41 5.68 3.97
CA TYR A 389 -20.58 4.28 4.33
C TYR A 389 -19.28 3.64 4.77
N GLY A 390 -18.16 3.97 4.13
CA GLY A 390 -16.88 3.40 4.46
C GLY A 390 -15.72 4.10 3.79
N ALA A 391 -14.53 3.77 4.28
CA ALA A 391 -13.28 4.20 3.70
C ALA A 391 -12.22 3.10 3.80
N GLN A 392 -11.29 3.09 2.83
CA GLN A 392 -10.14 2.21 2.79
C GLN A 392 -8.91 3.04 2.46
N GLY A 393 -7.80 2.78 3.13
CA GLY A 393 -6.54 3.48 2.93
C GLY A 393 -5.39 2.50 2.76
N ILE A 394 -4.52 2.76 1.80
CA ILE A 394 -3.23 2.09 1.64
C ILE A 394 -2.13 3.12 1.42
N GLY A 395 -0.97 2.86 1.99
CA GLY A 395 0.17 3.76 1.90
C GLY A 395 1.25 3.37 2.90
N TYR A 396 2.19 4.26 3.14
CA TYR A 396 3.30 3.98 4.05
C TYR A 396 3.19 4.80 5.34
N GLU A 397 2.73 6.03 5.26
CA GLU A 397 2.59 6.94 6.41
C GLU A 397 1.26 7.70 6.38
N GLY A 398 0.69 7.96 7.56
CA GLY A 398 -0.49 8.79 7.76
C GLY A 398 -1.80 8.20 7.26
N VAL A 399 -1.86 6.90 6.96
CA VAL A 399 -3.08 6.17 6.61
C VAL A 399 -4.01 6.08 7.82
N ASP A 400 -3.46 5.73 8.98
CA ASP A 400 -4.12 5.65 10.28
C ASP A 400 -4.86 6.95 10.61
N LYS A 401 -4.13 8.08 10.57
CA LYS A 401 -4.67 9.41 10.84
C LYS A 401 -5.93 9.71 10.00
N ARG A 402 -5.92 9.33 8.71
CA ARG A 402 -7.02 9.63 7.80
C ARG A 402 -8.21 8.68 8.02
N ILE A 403 -7.95 7.41 8.21
CA ILE A 403 -9.00 6.43 8.47
C ILE A 403 -9.69 6.69 9.82
N ASP A 404 -8.96 7.06 10.86
CA ASP A 404 -9.54 7.40 12.18
C ASP A 404 -10.48 8.61 12.10
N GLN A 405 -10.13 9.66 11.36
CA GLN A 405 -10.99 10.84 11.19
C GLN A 405 -12.27 10.47 10.42
N ILE A 406 -12.13 9.71 9.32
CA ILE A 406 -13.29 9.26 8.54
C ILE A 406 -14.18 8.32 9.38
N ALA A 407 -13.59 7.42 10.17
CA ALA A 407 -14.33 6.55 11.08
C ALA A 407 -15.17 7.34 12.09
N GLY A 408 -14.60 8.41 12.64
CA GLY A 408 -15.31 9.33 13.54
C GLY A 408 -16.51 10.01 12.87
N LEU A 409 -16.37 10.41 11.61
CA LEU A 409 -17.47 11.01 10.83
C LEU A 409 -18.55 9.97 10.48
N ILE A 410 -18.15 8.80 9.96
CA ILE A 410 -19.11 7.71 9.65
C ILE A 410 -19.97 7.38 10.86
N LYS A 411 -19.36 7.24 12.04
CA LYS A 411 -20.08 6.89 13.26
C LYS A 411 -21.12 7.94 13.70
N ARG A 412 -20.93 9.18 13.30
CA ARG A 412 -21.84 10.30 13.57
C ARG A 412 -22.83 10.54 12.44
N GLY A 413 -22.87 9.70 11.41
CA GLY A 413 -23.74 9.86 10.25
C GLY A 413 -23.27 10.93 9.27
N GLY A 414 -21.98 11.28 9.30
CA GLY A 414 -21.38 12.30 8.45
C GLY A 414 -21.41 11.97 6.96
N THR A 415 -21.15 12.98 6.16
CA THR A 415 -21.24 13.00 4.70
C THR A 415 -19.89 13.32 4.05
N VAL A 416 -19.83 13.21 2.73
CA VAL A 416 -18.65 13.66 1.96
C VAL A 416 -18.42 15.16 2.08
N TYR A 417 -19.44 15.94 2.38
CA TYR A 417 -19.34 17.39 2.59
C TYR A 417 -18.64 17.70 3.92
N ASP A 418 -18.89 16.90 4.97
CA ASP A 418 -18.19 17.04 6.24
C ASP A 418 -16.69 16.75 6.11
N LEU A 419 -16.27 15.90 5.14
CA LEU A 419 -14.85 15.71 4.83
C LEU A 419 -14.20 16.98 4.25
N MET A 420 -14.97 17.77 3.49
CA MET A 420 -14.50 19.01 2.89
C MET A 420 -14.31 20.12 3.93
N GLU A 421 -15.14 20.11 4.97
CA GLU A 421 -15.17 21.09 6.06
C GLU A 421 -14.29 20.67 7.26
N THR A 422 -13.74 19.45 7.25
CA THR A 422 -12.89 18.98 8.36
C THR A 422 -11.64 19.84 8.48
N GLU A 423 -11.45 20.44 9.64
CA GLU A 423 -10.27 21.23 9.95
C GLU A 423 -9.09 20.32 10.28
N HIS A 424 -7.99 20.48 9.57
CA HIS A 424 -6.79 19.65 9.70
C HIS A 424 -5.61 20.43 10.27
N THR A 425 -4.85 19.78 11.15
CA THR A 425 -3.54 20.31 11.52
C THR A 425 -2.61 20.28 10.33
N TYR A 426 -2.07 21.43 9.95
CA TYR A 426 -1.17 21.56 8.81
C TYR A 426 0.14 22.25 9.16
N ALA A 427 1.21 21.55 8.80
CA ALA A 427 2.52 22.09 8.46
C ALA A 427 3.17 21.11 7.48
N PRO A 428 4.12 21.53 6.63
CA PRO A 428 4.67 20.69 5.56
C PRO A 428 5.11 19.28 5.96
N PRO A 429 5.71 19.04 7.14
CA PRO A 429 6.11 17.69 7.57
C PRO A 429 4.96 16.77 7.97
N PHE A 430 3.75 17.30 8.23
CA PHE A 430 2.65 16.52 8.82
C PHE A 430 1.49 16.27 7.86
N SER A 431 1.27 17.19 6.91
CA SER A 431 0.15 17.11 5.98
C SER A 431 0.37 18.01 4.76
N SER A 432 -0.60 18.06 3.88
CA SER A 432 -0.72 19.05 2.80
C SER A 432 -1.78 20.10 3.18
N ALA A 433 -1.68 21.31 2.65
CA ALA A 433 -2.69 22.34 2.86
C ALA A 433 -4.10 21.90 2.40
N LYS A 434 -4.15 21.02 1.40
CA LYS A 434 -5.35 20.24 1.04
C LYS A 434 -5.10 18.81 1.48
N ASP A 435 -5.52 18.43 2.70
CA ASP A 435 -5.32 17.09 3.22
C ASP A 435 -5.98 16.04 2.30
N PRO A 436 -5.43 14.82 2.20
CA PRO A 436 -6.03 13.72 1.46
C PRO A 436 -7.52 13.49 1.72
N ILE A 437 -7.99 13.73 2.94
CA ILE A 437 -9.43 13.61 3.29
C ILE A 437 -10.25 14.68 2.58
N ALA A 438 -9.81 15.94 2.61
CA ALA A 438 -10.49 17.03 1.92
C ALA A 438 -10.53 16.79 0.41
N ILE A 439 -9.41 16.33 -0.19
CA ILE A 439 -9.37 15.95 -1.61
C ILE A 439 -10.37 14.83 -1.90
N ALA A 440 -10.46 13.82 -1.05
CA ALA A 440 -11.43 12.73 -1.22
C ALA A 440 -12.88 13.25 -1.15
N GLY A 441 -13.16 14.19 -0.26
CA GLY A 441 -14.45 14.90 -0.16
C GLY A 441 -14.78 15.68 -1.44
N TYR A 442 -13.82 16.47 -1.96
CA TYR A 442 -14.00 17.23 -3.21
C TYR A 442 -14.29 16.31 -4.40
N VAL A 443 -13.55 15.23 -4.53
CA VAL A 443 -13.78 14.26 -5.62
C VAL A 443 -15.15 13.60 -5.50
N ALA A 444 -15.55 13.16 -4.31
CA ALA A 444 -16.86 12.57 -4.08
C ALA A 444 -18.01 13.58 -4.34
N SER A 445 -17.88 14.83 -3.92
CA SER A 445 -18.84 15.90 -4.20
C SER A 445 -18.98 16.16 -5.71
N ASN A 446 -17.86 16.17 -6.46
CA ASN A 446 -17.89 16.30 -7.91
C ASN A 446 -18.59 15.13 -8.61
N ILE A 447 -18.48 13.91 -8.06
CA ILE A 447 -19.20 12.73 -8.57
C ILE A 447 -20.70 12.91 -8.34
N ILE A 448 -21.12 13.26 -7.12
CA ILE A 448 -22.53 13.43 -6.75
C ILE A 448 -23.21 14.54 -7.58
N SER A 449 -22.53 15.67 -7.77
CA SER A 449 -23.05 16.80 -8.55
C SER A 449 -23.09 16.55 -10.06
N GLY A 450 -22.55 15.44 -10.55
CA GLY A 450 -22.39 15.15 -11.97
C GLY A 450 -21.29 15.98 -12.65
N ALA A 451 -20.50 16.75 -11.88
CA ALA A 451 -19.36 17.50 -12.42
C ALA A 451 -18.21 16.57 -12.85
N MET A 452 -18.14 15.36 -12.30
CA MET A 452 -17.15 14.34 -12.63
C MET A 452 -17.80 12.95 -12.69
N PRO A 453 -18.57 12.60 -13.71
CA PRO A 453 -18.98 11.21 -13.95
C PRO A 453 -17.76 10.29 -14.05
N VAL A 454 -17.79 9.19 -13.32
CA VAL A 454 -16.66 8.24 -13.26
C VAL A 454 -17.02 6.87 -13.81
N VAL A 455 -15.98 6.10 -14.13
CA VAL A 455 -16.05 4.69 -14.42
C VAL A 455 -15.04 3.96 -13.54
N THR A 456 -15.40 2.79 -13.01
CA THR A 456 -14.48 1.95 -12.25
C THR A 456 -13.62 1.12 -13.21
N TRP A 457 -12.46 0.64 -12.72
CA TRP A 457 -11.59 -0.25 -13.50
C TRP A 457 -12.33 -1.51 -13.99
N ARG A 458 -13.25 -2.06 -13.18
CA ARG A 458 -14.00 -3.28 -13.50
C ARG A 458 -15.02 -3.04 -14.63
N GLU A 459 -15.79 -1.95 -14.53
CA GLU A 459 -16.70 -1.54 -15.60
C GLU A 459 -15.93 -1.25 -16.90
N LEU A 460 -14.76 -0.61 -16.79
CA LEU A 460 -13.93 -0.37 -17.96
C LEU A 460 -13.45 -1.66 -18.61
N VAL A 461 -12.98 -2.65 -17.84
CA VAL A 461 -12.56 -3.95 -18.38
C VAL A 461 -13.71 -4.66 -19.12
N GLN A 462 -14.94 -4.56 -18.59
CA GLN A 462 -16.13 -5.17 -19.17
C GLN A 462 -16.57 -4.50 -20.49
N HIS A 463 -16.44 -3.18 -20.58
CA HIS A 463 -17.01 -2.36 -21.67
C HIS A 463 -15.95 -1.59 -22.48
N LYS A 464 -14.67 -1.93 -22.39
CA LYS A 464 -13.61 -1.14 -23.01
C LYS A 464 -13.69 -1.02 -24.53
N ASN A 465 -14.29 -2.02 -25.20
CA ASN A 465 -14.45 -2.01 -26.66
C ASN A 465 -15.61 -1.13 -27.12
N GLU A 466 -16.46 -0.68 -26.21
CA GLU A 466 -17.64 0.17 -26.49
C GLU A 466 -17.34 1.67 -26.30
N VAL A 467 -16.16 1.99 -25.82
CA VAL A 467 -15.77 3.36 -25.46
C VAL A 467 -14.50 3.77 -26.20
N MET A 468 -14.33 5.06 -26.40
CA MET A 468 -13.04 5.63 -26.79
C MET A 468 -12.21 5.89 -25.53
N LEU A 469 -11.02 5.30 -25.49
CA LEU A 469 -10.08 5.50 -24.39
C LEU A 469 -9.07 6.58 -24.74
N ILE A 470 -8.94 7.60 -23.89
CA ILE A 470 -7.98 8.69 -24.07
C ILE A 470 -7.08 8.77 -22.85
N ASP A 471 -5.80 8.56 -23.09
CA ASP A 471 -4.75 8.76 -22.09
C ASP A 471 -4.28 10.22 -22.15
N THR A 472 -4.53 10.95 -21.07
CA THR A 472 -4.21 12.39 -20.96
C THR A 472 -2.83 12.64 -20.35
N ARG A 473 -2.01 11.60 -20.22
CA ARG A 473 -0.63 11.70 -19.78
C ARG A 473 0.27 12.19 -20.91
N THR A 474 1.53 12.52 -20.57
CA THR A 474 2.50 12.89 -21.60
C THR A 474 2.80 11.70 -22.53
N ALA A 475 3.36 11.98 -23.69
CA ALA A 475 3.72 10.94 -24.66
C ALA A 475 4.76 9.95 -24.08
N GLU A 476 5.65 10.45 -23.22
CA GLU A 476 6.64 9.63 -22.52
C GLU A 476 5.95 8.66 -21.54
N GLU A 477 5.06 9.16 -20.68
CA GLU A 477 4.29 8.31 -19.75
C GLU A 477 3.46 7.26 -20.50
N PHE A 478 2.90 7.61 -21.66
CA PHE A 478 2.17 6.71 -22.52
C PHE A 478 3.07 5.59 -23.09
N SER A 479 4.30 5.94 -23.49
CA SER A 479 5.27 4.98 -24.04
C SER A 479 5.72 3.92 -23.05
N PHE A 480 5.71 4.23 -21.75
CA PHE A 480 6.03 3.27 -20.67
C PHE A 480 4.89 2.29 -20.36
N GLY A 481 3.76 2.44 -21.00
CA GLY A 481 2.61 1.55 -20.87
C GLY A 481 1.31 2.32 -20.68
N THR A 482 0.24 1.78 -21.23
CA THR A 482 -1.09 2.38 -21.20
C THR A 482 -2.17 1.29 -21.19
N ILE A 483 -3.43 1.71 -21.11
CA ILE A 483 -4.56 0.77 -21.28
C ILE A 483 -4.63 0.38 -22.75
N PRO A 484 -4.58 -0.93 -23.10
CA PRO A 484 -4.61 -1.37 -24.50
C PRO A 484 -5.81 -0.81 -25.27
N GLY A 485 -5.55 -0.18 -26.41
CA GLY A 485 -6.55 0.48 -27.26
C GLY A 485 -6.76 1.98 -26.95
N ALA A 486 -6.05 2.54 -25.97
CA ALA A 486 -6.09 3.97 -25.70
C ALA A 486 -5.28 4.76 -26.75
N ILE A 487 -5.77 5.96 -27.08
CA ILE A 487 -4.99 6.95 -27.80
C ILE A 487 -4.40 7.97 -26.83
N ASN A 488 -3.27 8.55 -27.16
CA ASN A 488 -2.65 9.56 -26.34
C ASN A 488 -2.99 10.96 -26.83
N ILE A 489 -3.70 11.71 -26.01
CA ILE A 489 -3.93 13.16 -26.18
C ILE A 489 -3.56 13.81 -24.85
N PRO A 490 -2.33 14.32 -24.71
CA PRO A 490 -1.92 15.01 -23.48
C PRO A 490 -2.89 16.13 -23.10
N LEU A 491 -3.11 16.30 -21.80
CA LEU A 491 -4.07 17.32 -21.30
C LEU A 491 -3.83 18.71 -21.89
N ASP A 492 -2.55 19.10 -22.03
CA ASP A 492 -2.19 20.44 -22.50
C ASP A 492 -2.46 20.63 -23.99
N ASP A 493 -2.43 19.55 -24.78
CA ASP A 493 -2.71 19.56 -26.22
C ASP A 493 -4.20 19.34 -26.53
N LEU A 494 -5.01 18.93 -25.55
CA LEU A 494 -6.39 18.50 -25.77
C LEU A 494 -7.26 19.58 -26.45
N ARG A 495 -7.07 20.86 -26.11
CA ARG A 495 -7.86 21.96 -26.70
C ARG A 495 -7.58 22.15 -28.19
N GLU A 496 -6.35 21.95 -28.61
CA GLU A 496 -5.94 22.08 -30.01
C GLU A 496 -6.29 20.81 -30.79
N ARG A 497 -6.27 19.64 -30.14
CA ARG A 497 -6.57 18.34 -30.74
C ARG A 497 -8.01 17.85 -30.51
N MET A 498 -8.92 18.75 -30.14
CA MET A 498 -10.30 18.39 -29.80
C MET A 498 -11.06 17.76 -30.99
N LEU A 499 -10.71 18.09 -32.22
CA LEU A 499 -11.31 17.50 -33.42
C LEU A 499 -11.01 16.02 -33.60
N GLU A 500 -9.99 15.46 -32.92
CA GLU A 500 -9.67 14.04 -32.90
C GLU A 500 -10.61 13.24 -31.98
N VAL A 501 -11.40 13.94 -31.13
CA VAL A 501 -12.29 13.31 -30.14
C VAL A 501 -13.70 13.23 -30.74
N PRO A 502 -14.25 12.03 -30.97
CA PRO A 502 -15.58 11.88 -31.54
C PRO A 502 -16.67 12.31 -30.55
N THR A 503 -17.75 12.87 -31.07
CA THR A 503 -18.91 13.32 -30.26
C THR A 503 -20.01 12.28 -30.13
N ASP A 504 -19.97 11.22 -30.94
CA ASP A 504 -20.97 10.18 -31.08
C ASP A 504 -20.70 8.92 -30.25
N LYS A 505 -19.50 8.83 -29.64
CA LYS A 505 -19.09 7.67 -28.85
C LYS A 505 -18.91 8.03 -27.36
N PRO A 506 -19.17 7.09 -26.45
CA PRO A 506 -18.79 7.25 -25.07
C PRO A 506 -17.27 7.37 -24.92
N ILE A 507 -16.81 8.33 -24.10
CA ILE A 507 -15.40 8.62 -23.90
C ILE A 507 -15.03 8.29 -22.45
N VAL A 508 -13.90 7.60 -22.29
CA VAL A 508 -13.28 7.41 -20.98
C VAL A 508 -11.89 8.02 -21.00
N LEU A 509 -11.70 9.00 -20.14
CA LEU A 509 -10.44 9.70 -19.94
C LEU A 509 -9.71 9.11 -18.75
N PHE A 510 -8.39 9.05 -18.82
CA PHE A 510 -7.56 8.69 -17.68
C PHE A 510 -6.18 9.36 -17.74
N CYS A 511 -5.57 9.47 -16.59
CA CYS A 511 -4.15 9.79 -16.44
C CYS A 511 -3.54 8.87 -15.39
N ALA A 512 -2.38 9.18 -14.84
CA ALA A 512 -1.74 8.35 -13.83
C ALA A 512 -2.62 8.12 -12.59
N VAL A 513 -3.26 9.18 -12.05
CA VAL A 513 -3.97 9.15 -10.75
C VAL A 513 -5.41 9.71 -10.80
N GLY A 514 -5.89 10.21 -11.96
CA GLY A 514 -7.25 10.71 -12.15
C GLY A 514 -7.38 12.23 -12.29
N LEU A 515 -6.44 13.05 -11.82
CA LEU A 515 -6.57 14.53 -11.82
C LEU A 515 -6.55 15.13 -13.23
N ARG A 516 -5.54 14.80 -14.06
CA ARG A 516 -5.48 15.29 -15.46
C ARG A 516 -6.66 14.78 -16.28
N GLY A 517 -7.12 13.53 -16.03
CA GLY A 517 -8.32 12.97 -16.63
C GLY A 517 -9.57 13.77 -16.26
N TYR A 518 -9.72 14.20 -15.01
CA TYR A 518 -10.81 15.08 -14.59
C TYR A 518 -10.74 16.46 -15.27
N LEU A 519 -9.57 17.07 -15.34
CA LEU A 519 -9.41 18.36 -16.04
C LEU A 519 -9.76 18.23 -17.52
N ALA A 520 -9.31 17.18 -18.19
CA ALA A 520 -9.67 16.87 -19.58
C ALA A 520 -11.19 16.64 -19.73
N GLN A 521 -11.82 15.91 -18.81
CA GLN A 521 -13.26 15.71 -18.78
C GLN A 521 -14.01 17.05 -18.70
N ARG A 522 -13.57 17.97 -17.83
CA ARG A 522 -14.18 19.30 -17.73
C ARG A 522 -14.03 20.14 -18.99
N ILE A 523 -12.87 20.02 -19.67
CA ILE A 523 -12.65 20.67 -20.96
C ILE A 523 -13.65 20.15 -21.99
N LEU A 524 -13.77 18.83 -22.16
CA LEU A 524 -14.69 18.23 -23.13
C LEU A 524 -16.16 18.56 -22.80
N MET A 525 -16.57 18.36 -21.54
CA MET A 525 -17.95 18.68 -21.10
C MET A 525 -18.28 20.16 -21.32
N GLY A 526 -17.35 21.09 -21.05
CA GLY A 526 -17.49 22.51 -21.30
C GLY A 526 -17.63 22.88 -22.79
N ASN A 527 -17.19 22.00 -23.69
CA ASN A 527 -17.32 22.11 -25.14
C ASN A 527 -18.45 21.24 -25.71
N GLY A 528 -19.40 20.79 -24.87
CA GLY A 528 -20.64 20.16 -25.32
C GLY A 528 -20.60 18.64 -25.45
N TYR A 529 -19.49 17.97 -25.11
CA TYR A 529 -19.42 16.52 -25.07
C TYR A 529 -20.25 15.98 -23.90
N LYS A 530 -21.20 15.08 -24.16
CA LYS A 530 -22.17 14.62 -23.16
C LYS A 530 -21.77 13.32 -22.44
N ASN A 531 -21.10 12.39 -23.13
CA ASN A 531 -20.81 11.04 -22.66
C ASN A 531 -19.33 10.88 -22.31
N VAL A 532 -18.87 11.67 -21.34
CA VAL A 532 -17.47 11.71 -20.92
C VAL A 532 -17.34 11.26 -19.47
N ARG A 533 -16.57 10.22 -19.24
CA ARG A 533 -16.29 9.69 -17.89
C ARG A 533 -14.79 9.69 -17.60
N ASN A 534 -14.43 9.82 -16.32
CA ASN A 534 -13.05 9.72 -15.86
C ASN A 534 -12.83 8.38 -15.13
N LEU A 535 -11.71 7.70 -15.40
CA LEU A 535 -11.36 6.46 -14.72
C LEU A 535 -10.96 6.76 -13.27
N SER A 536 -11.77 6.26 -12.34
CA SER A 536 -11.54 6.43 -10.90
C SER A 536 -10.23 5.72 -10.47
N GLY A 537 -9.32 6.46 -9.84
CA GLY A 537 -7.99 5.98 -9.47
C GLY A 537 -6.96 5.93 -10.60
N GLY A 538 -7.36 6.27 -11.84
CA GLY A 538 -6.47 6.37 -13.00
C GLY A 538 -5.74 5.08 -13.37
N TYR A 539 -4.68 5.23 -14.18
CA TYR A 539 -3.88 4.11 -14.67
C TYR A 539 -3.18 3.34 -13.55
N LYS A 540 -2.74 4.01 -12.49
CA LYS A 540 -2.05 3.38 -11.34
C LYS A 540 -2.92 2.31 -10.66
N LEU A 541 -4.19 2.62 -10.43
CA LEU A 541 -5.12 1.65 -9.84
C LEU A 541 -5.50 0.56 -10.85
N TYR A 542 -5.77 0.94 -12.10
CA TYR A 542 -6.11 0.01 -13.17
C TYR A 542 -5.00 -1.01 -13.39
N SER A 543 -3.77 -0.58 -13.58
CA SER A 543 -2.63 -1.46 -13.84
C SER A 543 -2.39 -2.46 -12.70
N ALA A 544 -2.51 -2.02 -11.45
CA ALA A 544 -2.42 -2.92 -10.31
C ALA A 544 -3.56 -3.95 -10.29
N ALA A 545 -4.80 -3.50 -10.60
CA ALA A 545 -5.98 -4.36 -10.57
C ALA A 545 -6.03 -5.43 -11.68
N VAL A 546 -5.40 -5.15 -12.84
CA VAL A 546 -5.33 -6.10 -13.95
C VAL A 546 -3.99 -6.85 -14.03
N ALA A 547 -3.02 -6.49 -13.19
CA ALA A 547 -1.74 -7.18 -13.17
C ALA A 547 -1.92 -8.65 -12.78
N PRO A 548 -1.32 -9.59 -13.52
CA PRO A 548 -1.36 -10.98 -13.12
C PRO A 548 -0.60 -11.17 -11.80
N VAL A 549 -1.14 -12.00 -10.94
CA VAL A 549 -0.37 -12.56 -9.82
C VAL A 549 0.45 -13.71 -10.40
N PRO A 550 1.79 -13.63 -10.40
CA PRO A 550 2.62 -14.70 -10.95
C PRO A 550 2.32 -16.01 -10.23
N VAL A 551 2.12 -17.08 -10.98
CA VAL A 551 2.03 -18.41 -10.38
C VAL A 551 3.43 -18.82 -9.96
N PRO A 552 3.72 -19.01 -8.66
CA PRO A 552 5.05 -19.37 -8.21
C PRO A 552 5.49 -20.69 -8.86
N SER A 553 6.69 -20.72 -9.43
CA SER A 553 7.26 -21.97 -9.92
C SER A 553 7.88 -22.73 -8.75
N ILE A 554 7.68 -24.06 -8.71
CA ILE A 554 8.21 -24.94 -7.64
C ILE A 554 9.75 -24.86 -7.54
N ALA A 555 10.43 -24.40 -8.60
CA ALA A 555 11.88 -24.24 -8.64
C ALA A 555 12.40 -23.00 -7.86
N ALA A 556 11.55 -22.06 -7.50
CA ALA A 556 11.97 -20.82 -6.78
C ALA A 556 12.19 -21.03 -5.26
N ALA A 557 11.98 -22.21 -4.74
CA ALA A 557 12.21 -22.54 -3.32
C ALA A 557 13.64 -23.02 -3.00
N SER A 558 14.59 -22.99 -3.94
CA SER A 558 16.00 -23.22 -3.65
C SER A 558 16.66 -21.90 -3.25
N VAL A 559 17.04 -21.84 -2.01
CA VAL A 559 17.75 -20.77 -1.33
C VAL A 559 19.06 -20.43 -2.07
N ASP A 560 19.06 -19.33 -2.80
CA ASP A 560 20.25 -18.53 -3.07
C ASP A 560 19.86 -17.05 -3.19
N ALA A 561 19.56 -16.46 -2.06
CA ALA A 561 19.58 -15.01 -1.90
C ALA A 561 20.09 -14.70 -0.49
N ARG A 562 21.42 -14.72 -0.34
CA ARG A 562 22.06 -14.04 0.79
C ARG A 562 21.88 -12.54 0.60
N VAL A 563 20.75 -12.03 1.08
CA VAL A 563 20.61 -10.61 1.40
C VAL A 563 21.04 -10.47 2.84
N THR A 564 22.31 -10.10 3.05
CA THR A 564 22.82 -9.71 4.36
C THR A 564 22.21 -8.37 4.74
N PHE A 565 21.27 -8.39 5.67
CA PHE A 565 20.77 -7.19 6.36
C PHE A 565 21.82 -6.77 7.39
N GLY A 566 22.49 -5.66 7.15
CA GLY A 566 23.29 -4.97 8.14
C GLY A 566 22.38 -4.21 9.11
N SER A 567 22.27 -4.70 10.33
CA SER A 567 21.73 -3.95 11.45
C SER A 567 22.79 -2.95 11.94
N THR A 568 22.51 -1.67 11.88
CA THR A 568 23.29 -0.65 12.59
C THR A 568 22.84 -0.60 14.04
N GLU A 569 23.55 -1.28 14.92
CA GLU A 569 23.58 -0.95 16.34
C GLU A 569 24.96 -0.41 16.70
N THR A 570 24.97 0.80 17.24
CA THR A 570 26.10 1.42 17.91
C THR A 570 26.29 0.84 19.30
N SER A 571 27.36 0.10 19.50
CA SER A 571 28.19 0.19 20.71
C SER A 571 29.36 -0.78 20.60
N GLY A 572 30.55 -0.27 20.89
CA GLY A 572 31.82 -0.92 20.64
C GLY A 572 32.10 -2.14 21.52
N THR A 573 32.86 -3.03 20.99
CA THR A 573 34.15 -3.53 21.52
C THR A 573 34.83 -4.39 20.48
N VAL A 574 36.14 -4.17 20.34
CA VAL A 574 37.07 -4.82 19.41
C VAL A 574 37.33 -6.26 19.83
N VAL A 575 37.24 -7.22 18.92
CA VAL A 575 38.12 -8.41 18.90
C VAL A 575 38.48 -8.75 17.45
N GLN A 576 39.78 -8.76 17.17
CA GLN A 576 40.39 -9.26 15.93
C GLN A 576 40.31 -10.79 15.85
N SER A 577 40.06 -11.30 14.64
CA SER A 577 40.79 -12.49 14.17
C SER A 577 40.73 -12.63 12.65
N ASP A 578 41.86 -12.92 12.11
CA ASP A 578 42.34 -12.90 10.75
C ASP A 578 41.73 -13.91 9.77
N SER A 579 41.81 -13.48 8.51
CA SER A 579 42.13 -14.20 7.27
C SER A 579 41.16 -15.21 6.66
N ILE A 580 40.79 -14.94 5.37
CA ILE A 580 41.30 -15.62 4.18
C ILE A 580 40.72 -15.00 2.88
N LEU A 581 41.65 -14.47 2.05
CA LEU A 581 41.77 -14.39 0.58
C LEU A 581 40.65 -13.78 -0.30
N SER A 582 40.78 -12.53 -0.68
CA SER A 582 41.25 -11.98 -1.97
C SER A 582 40.59 -12.49 -3.27
N ALA A 583 39.68 -11.63 -3.80
CA ALA A 583 39.62 -11.31 -5.23
C ALA A 583 39.33 -9.81 -5.34
N GLY A 584 40.17 -9.11 -6.07
CA GLY A 584 40.32 -7.65 -6.06
C GLY A 584 39.05 -6.92 -6.53
N GLY A 585 38.62 -5.97 -5.74
CA GLY A 585 37.64 -4.94 -6.07
C GLY A 585 37.97 -3.72 -5.21
N SER A 586 38.11 -2.57 -5.84
CA SER A 586 38.47 -1.28 -5.26
C SER A 586 37.60 -0.94 -4.03
N SER A 587 38.24 -0.65 -2.91
CA SER A 587 37.64 -0.28 -1.63
C SER A 587 37.23 1.19 -1.55
N LYS A 588 36.48 1.70 -2.53
CA LYS A 588 35.85 3.03 -2.42
C LYS A 588 34.37 2.84 -2.10
N GLU A 589 33.84 3.62 -1.14
CA GLU A 589 32.41 3.67 -0.87
C GLU A 589 31.65 4.12 -2.14
N PRO A 590 30.43 3.57 -2.41
CA PRO A 590 29.60 4.02 -3.52
C PRO A 590 29.31 5.52 -3.47
N LEU A 591 29.31 6.18 -4.62
CA LEU A 591 28.86 7.58 -4.74
C LEU A 591 27.36 7.65 -4.44
N LYS A 592 26.96 8.31 -3.35
CA LYS A 592 25.56 8.37 -2.92
C LYS A 592 24.82 9.55 -3.54
N ILE A 593 23.67 9.28 -4.17
CA ILE A 593 22.83 10.29 -4.82
C ILE A 593 21.39 10.16 -4.33
N ASN A 594 20.82 11.28 -3.90
CA ASN A 594 19.41 11.37 -3.55
C ASN A 594 18.61 11.95 -4.74
N ALA A 595 17.82 11.11 -5.39
CA ALA A 595 16.92 11.44 -6.49
C ALA A 595 15.42 11.37 -6.05
N CYS A 596 15.15 11.40 -4.74
CA CYS A 596 13.78 11.41 -4.22
C CYS A 596 13.03 12.66 -4.68
N GLY A 597 11.75 12.49 -5.03
CA GLY A 597 10.90 13.57 -5.56
C GLY A 597 11.09 13.86 -7.05
N LEU A 598 12.10 13.27 -7.70
CA LEU A 598 12.22 13.32 -9.16
C LEU A 598 11.30 12.24 -9.77
N GLN A 599 10.55 12.62 -10.79
CA GLN A 599 9.79 11.68 -11.62
C GLN A 599 10.65 11.25 -12.83
N CYS A 600 10.36 10.05 -13.37
CA CYS A 600 11.03 9.55 -14.57
C CYS A 600 10.96 10.60 -15.71
N PRO A 601 12.06 10.90 -16.45
CA PRO A 601 13.36 10.21 -16.44
C PRO A 601 14.40 10.78 -15.45
N GLY A 602 14.01 11.68 -14.53
CA GLY A 602 14.93 12.38 -13.64
C GLY A 602 15.93 11.48 -12.89
N PRO A 603 15.50 10.40 -12.20
CA PRO A 603 16.41 9.49 -11.50
C PRO A 603 17.46 8.84 -12.44
N ILE A 604 17.05 8.34 -13.63
CA ILE A 604 17.98 7.72 -14.61
C ILE A 604 18.98 8.74 -15.16
N MET A 605 18.58 10.00 -15.33
CA MET A 605 19.52 11.05 -15.74
C MET A 605 20.59 11.32 -14.67
N GLN A 606 20.23 11.22 -13.38
CA GLN A 606 21.19 11.32 -12.28
C GLN A 606 22.15 10.12 -12.28
N VAL A 607 21.64 8.90 -12.53
CA VAL A 607 22.49 7.70 -12.72
C VAL A 607 23.52 7.96 -13.80
N LYS A 608 23.09 8.39 -14.99
CA LYS A 608 23.98 8.65 -16.12
C LYS A 608 25.05 9.68 -15.76
N LYS A 609 24.63 10.83 -15.19
CA LYS A 609 25.57 11.89 -14.80
C LYS A 609 26.63 11.39 -13.81
N ALA A 610 26.23 10.54 -12.86
CA ALA A 610 27.17 9.92 -11.94
C ALA A 610 28.13 8.97 -12.65
N MET A 611 27.58 8.11 -13.52
CA MET A 611 28.39 7.16 -14.29
C MET A 611 29.40 7.83 -15.21
N ASP A 612 29.11 9.01 -15.71
CA ASP A 612 30.05 9.78 -16.55
C ASP A 612 31.31 10.24 -15.75
N THR A 613 31.19 10.34 -14.41
CA THR A 613 32.27 10.76 -13.50
C THR A 613 33.02 9.61 -12.82
N LEU A 614 32.48 8.41 -12.83
CA LEU A 614 33.06 7.23 -12.20
C LEU A 614 34.05 6.53 -13.12
N GLU A 615 35.06 5.85 -12.53
CA GLU A 615 35.94 4.94 -13.25
C GLU A 615 35.32 3.53 -13.34
N PRO A 616 35.69 2.70 -14.31
CA PRO A 616 35.22 1.31 -14.40
C PRO A 616 35.46 0.54 -13.12
N GLY A 617 34.42 -0.12 -12.62
CA GLY A 617 34.42 -0.85 -11.34
C GLY A 617 34.02 -0.02 -10.13
N GLU A 618 33.89 1.31 -10.25
CA GLU A 618 33.32 2.16 -9.20
C GLU A 618 31.79 2.07 -9.19
N GLN A 619 31.20 2.32 -8.04
CA GLN A 619 29.75 2.14 -7.82
C GLN A 619 29.05 3.45 -7.48
N VAL A 620 27.79 3.56 -7.89
CA VAL A 620 26.86 4.60 -7.45
C VAL A 620 25.65 3.98 -6.76
N GLU A 621 25.27 4.54 -5.62
CA GLU A 621 24.03 4.23 -4.90
C GLU A 621 23.06 5.40 -5.11
N ILE A 622 21.89 5.11 -5.68
CA ILE A 622 20.85 6.11 -5.95
C ILE A 622 19.57 5.71 -5.26
N VAL A 623 18.99 6.69 -4.55
CA VAL A 623 17.68 6.55 -3.91
C VAL A 623 16.66 7.40 -4.65
N ALA A 624 15.53 6.82 -5.04
CA ALA A 624 14.41 7.51 -5.69
C ALA A 624 13.08 7.07 -5.10
N THR A 625 12.05 7.91 -5.23
CA THR A 625 10.67 7.61 -4.79
C THR A 625 9.74 7.22 -5.95
N ASP A 626 10.29 7.05 -7.14
CA ASP A 626 9.56 6.59 -8.32
C ASP A 626 9.53 5.06 -8.39
N ALA A 627 8.35 4.46 -8.34
CA ALA A 627 8.16 3.00 -8.38
C ALA A 627 8.65 2.34 -9.69
N GLY A 628 8.82 3.10 -10.77
CA GLY A 628 9.40 2.64 -12.03
C GLY A 628 10.92 2.56 -12.02
N PHE A 629 11.57 3.31 -11.13
CA PHE A 629 13.02 3.55 -11.18
C PHE A 629 13.87 2.28 -11.11
N ALA A 630 13.55 1.34 -10.22
CA ALA A 630 14.37 0.11 -10.07
C ALA A 630 14.35 -0.73 -11.35
N ARG A 631 13.19 -0.84 -12.00
CA ARG A 631 13.03 -1.55 -13.28
C ARG A 631 13.72 -0.80 -14.42
N ASP A 632 13.57 0.52 -14.46
CA ASP A 632 14.17 1.36 -15.47
C ASP A 632 15.70 1.36 -15.35
N ALA A 633 16.24 1.34 -14.12
CA ALA A 633 17.67 1.22 -13.85
C ALA A 633 18.23 -0.15 -14.30
N SER A 634 17.48 -1.25 -14.09
CA SER A 634 17.86 -2.56 -14.60
C SER A 634 17.95 -2.57 -16.13
N ALA A 635 16.89 -2.12 -16.80
CA ALA A 635 16.86 -2.03 -18.26
C ALA A 635 17.96 -1.09 -18.81
N TRP A 636 18.29 -0.02 -18.08
CA TRP A 636 19.36 0.88 -18.42
C TRP A 636 20.73 0.21 -18.29
N CYS A 637 20.98 -0.56 -17.22
CA CYS A 637 22.21 -1.33 -17.07
C CYS A 637 22.41 -2.31 -18.22
N ASP A 638 21.35 -3.06 -18.58
CA ASP A 638 21.38 -4.04 -19.67
C ASP A 638 21.74 -3.41 -21.02
N THR A 639 21.30 -2.15 -21.26
CA THR A 639 21.54 -1.45 -22.52
C THR A 639 22.87 -0.69 -22.57
N THR A 640 23.44 -0.32 -21.42
CA THR A 640 24.64 0.50 -21.33
C THR A 640 25.91 -0.27 -20.95
N GLY A 641 25.79 -1.59 -20.70
CA GLY A 641 26.91 -2.43 -20.30
C GLY A 641 27.40 -2.19 -18.86
N ASN A 642 26.60 -1.50 -18.05
CA ASN A 642 26.84 -1.37 -16.62
C ASN A 642 26.23 -2.55 -15.85
N ARG A 643 26.65 -2.79 -14.62
CA ARG A 643 26.19 -3.91 -13.81
C ARG A 643 25.30 -3.41 -12.67
N LEU A 644 24.06 -3.90 -12.64
CA LEU A 644 23.20 -3.73 -11.47
C LEU A 644 23.74 -4.63 -10.35
N VAL A 645 24.24 -4.03 -9.26
CA VAL A 645 24.82 -4.73 -8.11
C VAL A 645 23.72 -5.15 -7.15
N GLY A 646 22.72 -4.29 -6.93
CA GLY A 646 21.59 -4.56 -6.08
C GLY A 646 20.50 -3.52 -6.20
N SER A 647 19.29 -3.90 -5.82
CA SER A 647 18.18 -2.97 -5.65
C SER A 647 17.44 -3.32 -4.37
N HIS A 648 17.02 -2.30 -3.62
CA HIS A 648 16.29 -2.44 -2.38
C HIS A 648 15.14 -1.44 -2.34
N GLU A 649 14.01 -1.85 -1.78
CA GLU A 649 12.87 -0.97 -1.52
C GLU A 649 12.62 -0.90 -0.02
N ASP A 650 12.52 0.31 0.50
CA ASP A 650 12.08 0.59 1.86
C ASP A 650 11.10 1.76 1.86
N LYS A 651 9.89 1.53 2.33
CA LYS A 651 8.82 2.54 2.47
C LYS A 651 8.58 3.38 1.21
N GLY A 652 8.60 2.75 0.04
CA GLY A 652 8.42 3.44 -1.25
C GLY A 652 9.64 4.23 -1.72
N ARG A 653 10.80 4.01 -1.11
CA ARG A 653 12.11 4.46 -1.59
C ARG A 653 12.81 3.29 -2.27
N TYR A 654 13.23 3.52 -3.47
CA TYR A 654 13.93 2.53 -4.30
C TYR A 654 15.41 2.91 -4.33
N THR A 655 16.23 2.14 -3.63
CA THR A 655 17.70 2.27 -3.64
C THR A 655 18.27 1.32 -4.67
N VAL A 656 19.05 1.81 -5.60
CA VAL A 656 19.69 1.02 -6.64
C VAL A 656 21.18 1.26 -6.58
N VAL A 657 21.97 0.18 -6.57
CA VAL A 657 23.43 0.23 -6.64
C VAL A 657 23.87 -0.27 -8.00
N ILE A 658 24.59 0.57 -8.74
CA ILE A 658 25.08 0.29 -10.09
C ILE A 658 26.59 0.44 -10.12
N GLU A 659 27.26 -0.53 -10.70
CA GLU A 659 28.70 -0.52 -10.94
C GLU A 659 28.99 -0.18 -12.40
N LYS A 660 29.96 0.72 -12.63
CA LYS A 660 30.38 1.09 -13.97
C LYS A 660 31.07 -0.07 -14.67
N GLY A 661 30.55 -0.49 -15.81
CA GLY A 661 31.12 -1.54 -16.65
C GLY A 661 32.37 -1.08 -17.39
N ASN A 662 33.23 -2.03 -17.78
CA ASN A 662 34.33 -1.77 -18.67
C ASN A 662 33.82 -1.59 -20.11
N SER A 663 34.13 -0.47 -20.74
CA SER A 663 33.70 -0.10 -22.10
C SER A 663 34.27 -0.99 -23.24
N ASN A 664 34.90 -2.13 -22.91
CA ASN A 664 35.53 -3.05 -23.89
C ASN A 664 34.91 -4.44 -23.98
N MET A 665 33.70 -4.67 -23.40
CA MET A 665 32.99 -5.94 -23.61
C MET A 665 31.96 -5.81 -24.74
N VAL A 666 32.31 -6.30 -25.91
CA VAL A 666 31.40 -6.67 -26.98
C VAL A 666 30.53 -7.83 -26.45
N CYS A 667 29.22 -7.64 -26.36
CA CYS A 667 28.29 -8.71 -26.01
C CYS A 667 28.43 -9.89 -26.99
N PRO A 668 28.43 -11.15 -26.50
CA PRO A 668 28.33 -12.31 -27.38
C PRO A 668 26.91 -12.33 -27.97
N SER A 669 26.83 -12.31 -29.28
CA SER A 669 25.63 -12.43 -30.09
C SER A 669 24.91 -13.76 -29.81
N SER A 670 23.78 -13.71 -29.12
CA SER A 670 22.78 -14.76 -29.24
C SER A 670 22.00 -14.51 -30.54
N THR A 671 22.05 -15.50 -31.43
CA THR A 671 21.31 -15.55 -32.68
C THR A 671 19.79 -15.54 -32.45
N GLY A 672 19.21 -14.37 -32.53
CA GLY A 672 17.78 -14.10 -32.64
C GLY A 672 17.64 -12.84 -33.48
N THR A 673 16.94 -12.91 -34.60
CA THR A 673 16.73 -11.81 -35.56
C THR A 673 16.35 -10.51 -34.86
N VAL A 674 17.34 -9.60 -34.76
CA VAL A 674 17.14 -8.24 -34.25
C VAL A 674 16.51 -7.43 -35.37
N ALA A 675 15.27 -6.99 -35.18
CA ALA A 675 14.68 -5.93 -35.98
C ALA A 675 15.58 -4.69 -35.90
N ALA A 676 16.00 -4.13 -37.02
CA ALA A 676 16.86 -2.97 -37.12
C ALA A 676 16.40 -1.83 -36.21
N GLY A 677 17.30 -1.34 -35.37
CA GLY A 677 17.02 -0.30 -34.36
C GLY A 677 16.36 0.92 -34.99
N ARG A 678 15.14 1.25 -34.55
CA ARG A 678 14.44 2.46 -34.95
C ARG A 678 15.10 3.64 -34.22
N GLY A 679 15.84 4.49 -34.95
CA GLY A 679 16.32 5.78 -34.46
C GLY A 679 15.14 6.69 -34.09
N LYS A 680 15.36 7.64 -33.17
CA LYS A 680 14.36 8.69 -32.83
C LYS A 680 14.72 9.98 -33.52
N THR A 681 13.75 10.61 -34.20
CA THR A 681 13.87 11.94 -34.81
C THR A 681 13.00 12.92 -34.04
N LEU A 682 13.60 13.98 -33.56
CA LEU A 682 12.94 15.13 -32.94
C LEU A 682 12.88 16.28 -33.94
N ILE A 683 11.76 16.97 -34.05
CA ILE A 683 11.62 18.11 -34.94
C ILE A 683 11.48 19.36 -34.08
N LEU A 684 12.41 20.28 -34.22
CA LEU A 684 12.40 21.58 -33.57
C LEU A 684 12.06 22.68 -34.57
N PHE A 685 10.85 23.21 -34.51
CA PHE A 685 10.34 24.25 -35.43
C PHE A 685 10.18 25.62 -34.76
N SER A 686 10.36 25.71 -33.43
CA SER A 686 10.22 26.94 -32.65
C SER A 686 11.53 27.41 -32.06
N ASP A 687 11.69 28.71 -31.91
CA ASP A 687 12.81 29.36 -31.23
C ASP A 687 12.48 29.78 -29.79
N ASP A 688 11.42 29.26 -29.22
CA ASP A 688 11.08 29.49 -27.82
C ASP A 688 12.11 28.77 -26.91
N LEU A 689 12.63 29.49 -25.92
CA LEU A 689 13.66 28.98 -25.01
C LEU A 689 13.22 27.72 -24.26
N ASP A 690 12.01 27.68 -23.77
CA ASP A 690 11.43 26.56 -23.03
C ASP A 690 11.26 25.32 -23.92
N LYS A 691 10.83 25.49 -25.16
CA LYS A 691 10.68 24.39 -26.13
C LYS A 691 12.05 23.85 -26.58
N ALA A 692 13.01 24.75 -26.78
CA ALA A 692 14.36 24.37 -27.11
C ALA A 692 15.03 23.59 -25.96
N LEU A 693 14.87 24.04 -24.73
CA LEU A 693 15.36 23.33 -23.54
C LEU A 693 14.77 21.91 -23.46
N ALA A 694 13.44 21.78 -23.61
CA ALA A 694 12.74 20.49 -23.59
C ALA A 694 13.27 19.55 -24.70
N THR A 695 13.47 20.04 -25.91
CA THR A 695 14.01 19.25 -27.03
C THR A 695 15.38 18.67 -26.70
N PHE A 696 16.29 19.45 -26.14
CA PHE A 696 17.65 18.98 -25.83
C PHE A 696 17.65 18.08 -24.60
N VAL A 697 16.77 18.28 -23.62
CA VAL A 697 16.61 17.35 -22.49
C VAL A 697 16.14 15.98 -22.99
N LEU A 698 15.14 15.95 -23.90
CA LEU A 698 14.61 14.71 -24.49
C LEU A 698 15.67 14.03 -25.39
N ALA A 699 16.39 14.80 -26.20
CA ALA A 699 17.43 14.26 -27.06
C ALA A 699 18.57 13.62 -26.27
N ASN A 700 19.06 14.31 -25.23
CA ASN A 700 20.09 13.78 -24.34
C ASN A 700 19.58 12.55 -23.58
N GLY A 701 18.34 12.55 -23.09
CA GLY A 701 17.74 11.40 -22.44
C GLY A 701 17.65 10.20 -23.37
N ALA A 702 17.18 10.38 -24.60
CA ALA A 702 17.08 9.30 -25.59
C ALA A 702 18.47 8.79 -26.05
N ALA A 703 19.44 9.68 -26.25
CA ALA A 703 20.81 9.28 -26.57
C ALA A 703 21.49 8.53 -25.43
N ALA A 704 21.17 8.89 -24.17
CA ALA A 704 21.64 8.20 -22.98
C ALA A 704 21.16 6.74 -22.88
N THR A 705 20.05 6.40 -23.53
CA THR A 705 19.54 5.00 -23.62
C THR A 705 20.14 4.22 -24.80
N GLY A 706 21.23 4.70 -25.42
CA GLY A 706 21.91 4.06 -26.54
C GLY A 706 21.16 4.11 -27.87
N GLN A 707 20.12 4.94 -28.00
CA GLN A 707 19.36 5.08 -29.22
C GLN A 707 20.01 6.12 -30.16
N LYS A 708 19.99 5.87 -31.47
CA LYS A 708 20.35 6.86 -32.45
C LYS A 708 19.31 7.98 -32.42
N VAL A 709 19.72 9.21 -32.13
CA VAL A 709 18.82 10.38 -32.05
C VAL A 709 19.24 11.40 -33.08
N THR A 710 18.26 11.94 -33.81
CA THR A 710 18.44 13.02 -34.78
C THR A 710 17.51 14.16 -34.40
N ILE A 711 18.01 15.41 -34.36
CA ILE A 711 17.17 16.59 -34.19
C ILE A 711 17.13 17.31 -35.57
N PHE A 712 15.92 17.46 -36.10
CA PHE A 712 15.67 18.18 -37.34
C PHE A 712 15.21 19.61 -37.01
N PHE A 713 16.05 20.61 -37.37
CA PHE A 713 15.75 22.03 -37.14
C PHE A 713 15.11 22.64 -38.38
N THR A 714 13.91 23.17 -38.24
CA THR A 714 13.15 23.80 -39.33
C THR A 714 12.51 25.10 -38.87
N PHE A 715 12.19 26.01 -39.81
CA PHE A 715 11.64 27.33 -39.53
C PHE A 715 12.38 28.06 -38.38
N TRP A 716 11.65 28.57 -37.41
CA TRP A 716 12.23 29.31 -36.27
C TRP A 716 13.21 28.49 -35.41
N GLY A 717 13.10 27.14 -35.41
CA GLY A 717 14.05 26.26 -34.73
C GLY A 717 15.51 26.44 -35.17
N LEU A 718 15.76 26.94 -36.36
CA LEU A 718 17.10 27.27 -36.83
C LEU A 718 17.78 28.34 -35.96
N ASN A 719 17.03 29.23 -35.31
CA ASN A 719 17.57 30.23 -34.39
C ASN A 719 18.24 29.63 -33.17
N VAL A 720 17.88 28.41 -32.79
CA VAL A 720 18.43 27.71 -31.62
C VAL A 720 19.87 27.25 -31.85
N ILE A 721 20.25 26.96 -33.09
CA ILE A 721 21.60 26.50 -33.46
C ILE A 721 22.48 27.62 -34.07
N LYS A 722 21.96 28.84 -34.12
CA LYS A 722 22.73 29.99 -34.62
C LYS A 722 24.08 30.17 -33.89
N LYS A 723 25.14 30.38 -34.62
CA LYS A 723 26.47 30.72 -34.08
C LYS A 723 26.45 32.07 -33.39
N LEU A 724 27.27 32.24 -32.36
CA LEU A 724 27.38 33.48 -31.59
C LEU A 724 27.98 34.63 -32.43
N HIS A 725 28.82 34.31 -33.40
CA HIS A 725 29.39 35.29 -34.34
C HIS A 725 28.73 35.12 -35.70
N LYS A 726 28.16 36.22 -36.23
CA LYS A 726 27.60 36.26 -37.58
C LYS A 726 28.70 36.13 -38.63
N PRO A 727 28.68 35.16 -39.54
CA PRO A 727 29.50 35.22 -40.76
C PRO A 727 28.93 36.33 -41.63
N GLU A 728 29.78 37.01 -42.33
CA GLU A 728 29.40 37.97 -43.39
C GLU A 728 28.75 37.18 -44.54
N THR A 729 27.49 37.43 -44.79
CA THR A 729 26.73 36.83 -45.89
C THR A 729 26.11 37.96 -46.70
N GLU A 730 26.24 37.91 -48.00
CA GLU A 730 25.50 38.79 -48.90
C GLU A 730 24.01 38.40 -48.87
N LYS A 731 23.18 39.30 -48.36
CA LYS A 731 21.74 39.17 -48.33
C LYS A 731 21.07 40.29 -49.08
N ASP A 732 19.97 39.97 -49.77
CA ASP A 732 19.08 40.98 -50.37
C ASP A 732 18.39 41.88 -49.32
N ILE A 733 17.64 42.88 -49.76
CA ILE A 733 16.97 43.83 -48.84
C ILE A 733 15.98 43.13 -47.90
N PHE A 734 15.28 42.14 -48.40
CA PHE A 734 14.31 41.36 -47.58
C PHE A 734 15.00 40.47 -46.60
N GLY A 735 16.06 39.76 -46.96
CA GLY A 735 16.88 38.93 -46.06
C GLY A 735 17.61 39.78 -45.00
N LYS A 736 17.97 41.02 -45.28
CA LYS A 736 18.52 41.96 -44.28
C LYS A 736 17.44 42.40 -43.30
N MET A 737 16.21 42.68 -43.76
CA MET A 737 15.09 43.05 -42.92
C MET A 737 14.64 41.90 -42.02
N PHE A 738 14.50 40.67 -42.55
CA PHE A 738 14.23 39.48 -41.80
C PHE A 738 15.32 39.21 -40.74
N GLY A 739 16.59 39.38 -41.11
CA GLY A 739 17.70 39.18 -40.18
C GLY A 739 17.72 40.15 -38.99
N MET A 740 17.08 41.34 -39.11
CA MET A 740 16.93 42.27 -37.98
C MET A 740 15.79 41.88 -37.03
N MET A 741 14.78 41.15 -37.50
CA MET A 741 13.63 40.70 -36.68
C MET A 741 13.94 39.40 -35.89
N LEU A 742 14.94 38.65 -36.34
CA LEU A 742 15.27 37.35 -35.70
C LEU A 742 16.22 37.52 -34.50
N PRO A 743 16.18 36.60 -33.52
CA PRO A 743 17.16 36.56 -32.44
C PRO A 743 18.57 36.49 -33.00
N SER A 744 19.49 37.33 -32.51
CA SER A 744 20.88 37.31 -32.99
C SER A 744 21.69 36.09 -32.53
N SER A 745 21.24 35.35 -31.54
CA SER A 745 21.85 34.11 -31.05
C SER A 745 20.89 33.34 -30.13
N SER A 746 21.18 32.06 -29.84
CA SER A 746 20.44 31.25 -28.88
C SER A 746 20.27 31.91 -27.51
N LYS A 747 21.22 32.74 -27.10
CA LYS A 747 21.17 33.49 -25.80
C LYS A 747 20.05 34.52 -25.72
N LYS A 748 19.46 34.92 -26.86
CA LYS A 748 18.38 35.94 -26.94
C LYS A 748 17.00 35.34 -27.20
N LEU A 749 16.84 34.01 -27.10
CA LEU A 749 15.55 33.36 -27.25
C LEU A 749 14.60 33.77 -26.12
N LYS A 750 13.33 33.92 -26.48
CA LYS A 750 12.23 34.31 -25.58
C LYS A 750 11.51 33.06 -25.06
N LEU A 751 10.71 33.20 -24.02
CA LEU A 751 9.79 32.16 -23.57
C LEU A 751 8.52 32.16 -24.44
N SER A 752 7.92 30.96 -24.61
CA SER A 752 6.64 30.81 -25.34
C SER A 752 5.49 31.53 -24.64
N LYS A 753 5.52 31.52 -23.30
CA LYS A 753 4.58 32.25 -22.42
C LYS A 753 5.38 33.07 -21.40
N MET A 754 4.79 34.12 -20.85
CA MET A 754 5.43 35.02 -19.87
C MET A 754 6.68 35.74 -20.42
N SER A 755 6.68 36.07 -21.69
CA SER A 755 7.83 36.73 -22.32
C SER A 755 8.13 38.13 -21.75
N MET A 756 7.09 38.88 -21.26
CA MET A 756 7.21 40.18 -20.57
C MET A 756 8.22 41.13 -21.24
N GLY A 757 8.13 41.30 -22.54
CA GLY A 757 9.06 42.15 -23.30
C GLY A 757 10.50 41.62 -23.38
N GLY A 758 10.72 40.28 -23.14
CA GLY A 758 12.02 39.63 -23.15
C GLY A 758 12.67 39.49 -21.76
N ILE A 759 12.07 40.03 -20.72
CA ILE A 759 12.57 39.91 -19.33
C ILE A 759 12.38 38.48 -18.82
N GLY A 760 11.30 37.79 -19.22
CA GLY A 760 11.03 36.40 -18.82
C GLY A 760 12.14 35.42 -19.16
N GLY A 761 12.70 35.51 -20.36
CA GLY A 761 13.82 34.65 -20.76
C GLY A 761 15.12 34.92 -19.97
N LYS A 762 15.38 36.18 -19.61
CA LYS A 762 16.51 36.52 -18.73
C LYS A 762 16.32 35.99 -17.31
N MET A 763 15.12 36.12 -16.76
CA MET A 763 14.78 35.64 -15.44
C MET A 763 14.87 34.11 -15.37
N MET A 764 14.38 33.41 -16.39
CA MET A 764 14.50 31.95 -16.47
C MET A 764 15.95 31.50 -16.43
N ARG A 765 16.82 32.08 -17.24
CA ARG A 765 18.27 31.80 -17.28
C ARG A 765 18.95 32.09 -15.94
N TYR A 766 18.57 33.19 -15.28
CA TYR A 766 19.10 33.54 -13.97
C TYR A 766 18.68 32.48 -12.92
N ILE A 767 17.40 32.05 -12.91
CA ILE A 767 16.91 31.01 -12.02
C ILE A 767 17.60 29.66 -12.29
N MET A 768 17.76 29.29 -13.56
CA MET A 768 18.47 28.07 -13.95
C MET A 768 19.92 28.07 -13.41
N ASN A 769 20.65 29.17 -13.63
CA ASN A 769 22.02 29.33 -13.14
C ASN A 769 22.09 29.25 -11.60
N LYS A 770 21.18 29.95 -10.89
CA LYS A 770 21.12 29.93 -9.43
C LYS A 770 20.81 28.57 -8.84
N LYS A 771 20.04 27.73 -9.57
CA LYS A 771 19.66 26.38 -9.17
C LYS A 771 20.59 25.28 -9.73
N GLY A 772 21.69 25.65 -10.41
CA GLY A 772 22.59 24.68 -11.01
C GLY A 772 21.99 23.86 -12.15
N ILE A 773 20.93 24.39 -12.82
CA ILE A 773 20.30 23.73 -13.97
C ILE A 773 21.08 24.11 -15.24
N ASP A 774 21.38 23.10 -16.07
CA ASP A 774 22.13 23.29 -17.32
C ASP A 774 21.46 24.29 -18.24
N SER A 775 22.26 25.18 -18.81
CA SER A 775 21.83 26.15 -19.83
C SER A 775 21.50 25.46 -21.15
N LEU A 776 20.70 26.12 -22.00
CA LEU A 776 20.41 25.63 -23.34
C LEU A 776 21.69 25.31 -24.12
N GLU A 777 22.71 26.16 -23.97
CA GLU A 777 23.99 26.00 -24.64
C GLU A 777 24.76 24.78 -24.11
N SER A 778 24.71 24.52 -22.79
CA SER A 778 25.27 23.33 -22.16
C SER A 778 24.57 22.04 -22.64
N LEU A 779 23.25 22.03 -22.61
CA LEU A 779 22.45 20.88 -23.07
C LEU A 779 22.67 20.58 -24.56
N ARG A 780 22.83 21.60 -25.38
CA ARG A 780 23.14 21.45 -26.79
C ARG A 780 24.55 20.85 -27.01
N GLN A 781 25.51 21.27 -26.22
CA GLN A 781 26.87 20.72 -26.28
C GLN A 781 26.86 19.24 -25.84
N GLN A 782 26.19 18.92 -24.77
CA GLN A 782 26.03 17.55 -24.32
C GLN A 782 25.36 16.67 -25.38
N ALA A 783 24.35 17.19 -26.11
CA ALA A 783 23.69 16.44 -27.17
C ALA A 783 24.66 16.09 -28.29
N LEU A 784 25.54 17.02 -28.69
CA LEU A 784 26.58 16.74 -29.69
C LEU A 784 27.61 15.71 -29.18
N GLU A 785 28.02 15.81 -27.91
CA GLU A 785 28.94 14.87 -27.27
C GLU A 785 28.33 13.48 -27.11
N ASN A 786 27.01 13.39 -26.91
CA ASN A 786 26.24 12.15 -26.86
C ASN A 786 25.92 11.56 -28.26
N GLY A 787 26.46 12.14 -29.34
CA GLY A 787 26.28 11.62 -30.69
C GLY A 787 24.90 11.91 -31.31
N VAL A 788 24.16 12.91 -30.81
CA VAL A 788 22.90 13.35 -31.41
C VAL A 788 23.22 14.09 -32.74
N GLU A 789 22.58 13.60 -33.78
CA GLU A 789 22.72 14.17 -35.12
C GLU A 789 21.84 15.41 -35.28
N PHE A 790 22.45 16.54 -35.77
CA PHE A 790 21.70 17.78 -36.01
C PHE A 790 21.54 17.98 -37.51
N ILE A 791 20.31 18.05 -37.97
CA ILE A 791 19.97 18.31 -39.39
C ILE A 791 19.23 19.66 -39.49
N ALA A 792 19.77 20.57 -40.26
CA ALA A 792 19.12 21.85 -40.59
C ALA A 792 18.32 21.74 -41.88
N CYS A 793 17.09 22.23 -41.90
CA CYS A 793 16.26 22.23 -43.11
C CYS A 793 16.77 23.24 -44.14
N GLN A 794 17.21 22.76 -45.28
CA GLN A 794 17.76 23.59 -46.36
C GLN A 794 16.72 24.63 -46.83
N MET A 795 15.48 24.19 -47.08
CA MET A 795 14.39 25.08 -47.52
C MET A 795 14.15 26.22 -46.51
N SER A 796 14.23 25.95 -45.24
CA SER A 796 14.04 26.99 -44.19
C SER A 796 15.27 27.92 -44.09
N MET A 797 16.47 27.41 -44.41
CA MET A 797 17.70 28.22 -44.45
C MET A 797 17.63 29.22 -45.64
N ASP A 798 17.10 28.76 -46.76
CA ASP A 798 17.02 29.59 -47.98
C ASP A 798 16.00 30.73 -47.85
N VAL A 799 14.94 30.54 -47.00
CA VAL A 799 13.93 31.56 -46.73
C VAL A 799 14.30 32.52 -45.60
N MET A 800 15.09 32.08 -44.63
CA MET A 800 15.49 32.82 -43.41
C MET A 800 16.89 33.38 -43.46
#